data_ec8c818789532764b748f3d7637044c0
#
_entry.id   ec8c818789532764b748f3d7637044c0
#
_cell.length_a   1.000
_cell.length_b   1.000
_cell.length_c   1.000
_cell.angle_alpha   90.00
_cell.angle_beta   90.00
_cell.angle_gamma   90.00
#
_symmetry.space_group_name_H-M   'P 1'
#
loop_
_entity.id
_entity.type
_entity.pdbx_description
1 polymer ?
#
loop_
_entity_poly.entity_id
_entity_poly.type
_entity_poly.pdbx_seq_one_letter_code
_entity_poly.pdbx_strand_id
1 'polypeptide(L)'
;VKLETAIPPLLHQALQNLHIDALYSHQAKAIQKIREGKNVVMATPTASGKTLTYTLPVIESILETLESKALYIFPLKALEQDQLKALKEFTLPIKGQVKFPAAIYDGDTSSYRRRKIRESVPAILITNPDMLHLSLLPFHTQWEALFRNLRYVIIDELHTYKGIFGSHLAQVIRRMERICDFYGSRPQFVACSATIANPRSFAERLTGLPFEAIEESGAPRAGRNFLFLNPTGSPYTLAAKLFLDCLDNGFRTLAFTQARKITELLHTWILQDRPDLRGRVSSYRAGFLPEERREIEAKLVSGELLGVISTSALELGIDIGGLDVCILVGYPGTITATWQRGGRVGRTDRESLVALIAQPDALDQYFMRHPQDFFGRGFESAVVDPDNSVVVSRHLICASAEIPLRMEEEIIPLKNYGALLDQLVAEGELLRSASGKEWFSRRINPHRMVDIRSAGEGFTIFEEGTKRLIGKSNVPRVYNEGHPGAIYLHKADPYLVTQLDQGKKEVWVKQADVDYYTRALSEKETEILSVVRTQHLAQFTSCYGRLKVTERVRGFEKRRIFGQDLLSVHELEMPAHVFETMGLWIILPEGVSQRVKEEGLHFMGGIHAVEHASIALFPLFALCDRNDVGGICYPVHPQLEKPAIFIYDGYPGGVGLAEYGYGMLEELLKKTLSLIQDCPCLDGCPSCVHSPKCGSGNKPLDKRAAKFILEWLLGEKGPEKRGAEKIRKEPFPSSAAVLLPVDSEISDPRGDMAATRRPAWLKEEISRHRVLFLDIETQRSAEEVGGWQNKHLMRLAVAVIYDSLKGSFDVFKEDGVHDLIAKLKTAELIVGFNIADFDYNVLRGYSSFGFSTLKTFDILQQITSKLGYRLSLNHLAHKTLNMEKSANGLQSLQWFKEGKIGEVIAYCQKDVEITRDLFLFGLANGYLLFETKAGQRVRLPVEWDLSKIIKA
;
A
#
# COMPACT_ATOMS: atom_id res chain seq x y z
N VAL A 1 42.29 10.87 -12.42
CA VAL A 1 42.76 9.60 -13.04
C VAL A 1 42.83 9.77 -14.52
N LYS A 2 43.87 9.24 -15.16
CA LYS A 2 44.00 9.19 -16.64
C LYS A 2 43.27 7.97 -17.17
N LEU A 3 42.62 8.11 -18.33
CA LEU A 3 42.05 6.99 -19.07
C LEU A 3 43.17 6.22 -19.78
N GLU A 4 42.98 4.91 -19.97
CA GLU A 4 43.89 4.06 -20.75
C GLU A 4 43.94 4.51 -22.21
N THR A 5 42.79 4.87 -22.77
CA THR A 5 42.68 5.42 -24.14
C THR A 5 42.49 6.94 -24.07
N ALA A 6 43.23 7.67 -24.92
CA ALA A 6 43.17 9.14 -24.94
C ALA A 6 41.76 9.66 -25.27
N ILE A 7 41.39 10.77 -24.67
CA ILE A 7 40.20 11.51 -25.01
C ILE A 7 40.45 12.26 -26.33
N PRO A 8 39.52 12.25 -27.28
CA PRO A 8 39.63 13.04 -28.51
C PRO A 8 39.97 14.53 -28.23
N PRO A 9 40.83 15.18 -29.01
CA PRO A 9 41.30 16.55 -28.74
C PRO A 9 40.14 17.54 -28.54
N LEU A 10 39.07 17.44 -29.31
CA LEU A 10 37.88 18.30 -29.19
C LEU A 10 37.18 18.17 -27.82
N LEU A 11 37.08 16.94 -27.31
CA LEU A 11 36.46 16.73 -26.00
C LEU A 11 37.41 17.13 -24.86
N HIS A 12 38.71 16.97 -25.06
CA HIS A 12 39.68 17.50 -24.11
C HIS A 12 39.58 19.03 -23.97
N GLN A 13 39.39 19.74 -25.09
CA GLN A 13 39.13 21.20 -25.07
C GLN A 13 37.81 21.54 -24.37
N ALA A 14 36.76 20.72 -24.56
CA ALA A 14 35.47 20.93 -23.87
C ALA A 14 35.62 20.75 -22.36
N LEU A 15 36.37 19.76 -21.89
CA LEU A 15 36.66 19.55 -20.46
C LEU A 15 37.45 20.72 -19.86
N GLN A 16 38.46 21.18 -20.55
CA GLN A 16 39.28 22.33 -20.10
C GLN A 16 38.45 23.62 -19.93
N ASN A 17 37.52 23.89 -20.86
CA ASN A 17 36.61 25.02 -20.76
C ASN A 17 35.63 24.93 -19.57
N LEU A 18 35.33 23.74 -19.11
CA LEU A 18 34.56 23.50 -17.90
C LEU A 18 35.43 23.38 -16.62
N HIS A 19 36.71 23.70 -16.71
CA HIS A 19 37.70 23.61 -15.64
C HIS A 19 37.80 22.20 -15.06
N ILE A 20 37.68 21.18 -15.92
CA ILE A 20 37.82 19.77 -15.56
C ILE A 20 39.18 19.27 -16.04
N ASP A 21 40.16 19.34 -15.17
CA ASP A 21 41.54 18.94 -15.48
C ASP A 21 41.77 17.43 -15.39
N ALA A 22 40.95 16.71 -14.58
CA ALA A 22 41.06 15.30 -14.37
C ALA A 22 39.71 14.65 -14.05
N LEU A 23 39.55 13.41 -14.43
CA LEU A 23 38.38 12.59 -14.08
C LEU A 23 38.52 12.00 -12.69
N TYR A 24 37.40 11.87 -11.99
CA TYR A 24 37.35 11.06 -10.77
C TYR A 24 37.55 9.59 -11.09
N SER A 25 37.97 8.78 -10.11
CA SER A 25 38.23 7.36 -10.29
C SER A 25 37.02 6.59 -10.82
N HIS A 26 35.83 6.82 -10.28
CA HIS A 26 34.59 6.19 -10.73
C HIS A 26 34.19 6.63 -12.14
N GLN A 27 34.45 7.90 -12.52
CA GLN A 27 34.18 8.38 -13.88
C GLN A 27 35.08 7.68 -14.89
N ALA A 28 36.38 7.60 -14.62
CA ALA A 28 37.34 6.92 -15.48
C ALA A 28 36.98 5.43 -15.65
N LYS A 29 36.67 4.75 -14.53
CA LYS A 29 36.25 3.32 -14.54
C LYS A 29 34.97 3.12 -15.35
N ALA A 30 33.97 4.00 -15.20
CA ALA A 30 32.73 3.91 -15.95
C ALA A 30 32.93 4.10 -17.45
N ILE A 31 33.66 5.16 -17.85
CA ILE A 31 33.95 5.45 -19.25
C ILE A 31 34.70 4.27 -19.88
N GLN A 32 35.71 3.71 -19.18
CA GLN A 32 36.46 2.55 -19.66
C GLN A 32 35.52 1.35 -19.93
N LYS A 33 34.63 1.02 -18.98
CA LYS A 33 33.67 -0.10 -19.13
C LYS A 33 32.66 0.16 -20.27
N ILE A 34 32.21 1.40 -20.45
CA ILE A 34 31.33 1.77 -21.55
C ILE A 34 32.05 1.59 -22.88
N ARG A 35 33.32 2.03 -23.01
CA ARG A 35 34.13 1.85 -24.21
C ARG A 35 34.40 0.35 -24.53
N GLU A 36 34.43 -0.51 -23.50
CA GLU A 36 34.49 -1.99 -23.65
C GLU A 36 33.16 -2.59 -24.12
N GLY A 37 32.13 -1.81 -24.37
CA GLY A 37 30.82 -2.28 -24.81
C GLY A 37 29.98 -2.90 -23.68
N LYS A 38 30.31 -2.70 -22.40
CA LYS A 38 29.54 -3.20 -21.25
C LYS A 38 28.41 -2.25 -20.88
N ASN A 39 27.24 -2.80 -20.53
CA ASN A 39 26.23 -1.99 -19.86
C ASN A 39 26.72 -1.67 -18.45
N VAL A 40 26.53 -0.42 -18.04
CA VAL A 40 27.09 0.10 -16.78
C VAL A 40 25.99 0.75 -15.94
N VAL A 41 25.96 0.42 -14.64
CA VAL A 41 25.15 1.15 -13.67
C VAL A 41 26.06 1.82 -12.64
N MET A 42 25.86 3.14 -12.48
CA MET A 42 26.56 3.94 -11.47
C MET A 42 25.60 4.27 -10.32
N ALA A 43 25.92 3.79 -9.13
CA ALA A 43 25.18 4.06 -7.90
C ALA A 43 26.07 4.83 -6.91
N THR A 44 26.40 6.06 -7.27
CA THR A 44 27.22 6.96 -6.47
C THR A 44 26.38 8.11 -5.90
N PRO A 45 26.83 8.76 -4.80
CA PRO A 45 26.08 9.88 -4.19
C PRO A 45 25.73 10.99 -5.16
N THR A 46 24.75 11.84 -4.78
CA THR A 46 24.41 13.05 -5.52
C THR A 46 25.63 13.96 -5.65
N ALA A 47 25.68 14.74 -6.74
CA ALA A 47 26.79 15.67 -7.04
C ALA A 47 28.18 15.02 -7.23
N SER A 48 28.26 13.73 -7.53
CA SER A 48 29.52 13.04 -7.84
C SER A 48 29.95 13.16 -9.31
N GLY A 49 29.24 13.90 -10.15
CA GLY A 49 29.59 14.14 -11.56
C GLY A 49 29.22 12.96 -12.49
N LYS A 50 28.15 12.20 -12.18
CA LYS A 50 27.67 11.04 -12.98
C LYS A 50 27.41 11.38 -14.45
N THR A 51 26.89 12.57 -14.74
CA THR A 51 26.52 13.02 -16.08
C THR A 51 27.68 12.91 -17.07
N LEU A 52 28.90 13.25 -16.65
CA LEU A 52 30.08 13.23 -17.50
C LEU A 52 30.43 11.81 -17.99
N THR A 53 30.13 10.78 -17.21
CA THR A 53 30.47 9.39 -17.48
C THR A 53 29.79 8.82 -18.71
N TYR A 54 28.56 9.25 -19.00
CA TYR A 54 27.84 8.86 -20.21
C TYR A 54 27.93 9.93 -21.33
N THR A 55 28.09 11.22 -20.97
CA THR A 55 28.18 12.29 -21.95
C THR A 55 29.42 12.12 -22.84
N LEU A 56 30.58 11.79 -22.25
CA LEU A 56 31.82 11.61 -23.01
C LEU A 56 31.72 10.47 -24.05
N PRO A 57 31.39 9.22 -23.70
CA PRO A 57 31.28 8.12 -24.68
C PRO A 57 30.21 8.37 -25.75
N VAL A 58 29.07 8.96 -25.38
CA VAL A 58 28.01 9.31 -26.32
C VAL A 58 28.51 10.30 -27.36
N ILE A 59 29.18 11.39 -26.94
CA ILE A 59 29.69 12.39 -27.87
C ILE A 59 30.85 11.83 -28.68
N GLU A 60 31.72 10.99 -28.12
CA GLU A 60 32.76 10.24 -28.88
C GLU A 60 32.14 9.47 -30.02
N SER A 61 31.11 8.68 -29.73
CA SER A 61 30.43 7.87 -30.76
C SER A 61 29.77 8.74 -31.84
N ILE A 62 29.23 9.92 -31.50
CA ILE A 62 28.67 10.85 -32.50
C ILE A 62 29.78 11.49 -33.36
N LEU A 63 30.96 11.74 -32.77
CA LEU A 63 32.11 12.27 -33.52
C LEU A 63 32.68 11.24 -34.50
N GLU A 64 32.68 9.95 -34.10
CA GLU A 64 33.13 8.84 -34.93
C GLU A 64 32.15 8.52 -36.08
N THR A 65 30.84 8.58 -35.75
CA THR A 65 29.76 8.21 -36.67
C THR A 65 28.61 9.21 -36.52
N LEU A 66 28.47 10.14 -37.46
CA LEU A 66 27.47 11.23 -37.40
C LEU A 66 26.01 10.75 -37.33
N GLU A 67 25.75 9.56 -37.83
CA GLU A 67 24.44 8.90 -37.79
C GLU A 67 24.11 8.35 -36.40
N SER A 68 25.10 8.15 -35.51
CA SER A 68 24.91 7.59 -34.18
C SER A 68 23.85 8.40 -33.41
N LYS A 69 22.93 7.67 -32.76
CA LYS A 69 21.86 8.25 -31.93
C LYS A 69 21.99 7.78 -30.49
N ALA A 70 21.58 8.67 -29.57
CA ALA A 70 21.44 8.36 -28.16
C ALA A 70 20.06 8.77 -27.66
N LEU A 71 19.45 7.92 -26.85
CA LEU A 71 18.17 8.16 -26.19
C LEU A 71 18.41 8.33 -24.68
N TYR A 72 18.03 9.47 -24.14
CA TYR A 72 18.16 9.78 -22.73
C TYR A 72 16.77 9.75 -22.07
N ILE A 73 16.61 8.93 -21.05
CA ILE A 73 15.34 8.70 -20.35
C ILE A 73 15.43 9.27 -18.92
N PHE A 74 14.62 10.27 -18.62
CA PHE A 74 14.54 10.92 -17.32
C PHE A 74 13.15 10.73 -16.70
N PRO A 75 13.04 10.61 -15.35
CA PRO A 75 11.75 10.46 -14.70
C PRO A 75 10.93 11.76 -14.63
N LEU A 76 11.60 12.92 -14.73
CA LEU A 76 11.01 14.26 -14.55
C LEU A 76 11.46 15.23 -15.64
N LYS A 77 10.53 16.08 -16.11
CA LYS A 77 10.78 17.11 -17.12
C LYS A 77 11.85 18.17 -16.71
N ALA A 78 11.94 18.47 -15.41
CA ALA A 78 12.95 19.40 -14.91
C ALA A 78 14.37 18.88 -15.16
N LEU A 79 14.60 17.57 -14.94
CA LEU A 79 15.87 16.90 -15.25
C LEU A 79 16.22 16.95 -16.74
N GLU A 80 15.21 16.80 -17.60
CA GLU A 80 15.37 16.90 -19.05
C GLU A 80 15.93 18.27 -19.46
N GLN A 81 15.42 19.34 -18.85
CA GLN A 81 15.86 20.73 -19.14
C GLN A 81 17.28 20.99 -18.64
N ASP A 82 17.59 20.54 -17.41
CA ASP A 82 18.93 20.69 -16.85
C ASP A 82 19.97 19.91 -17.66
N GLN A 83 19.63 18.71 -18.08
CA GLN A 83 20.49 17.91 -18.92
C GLN A 83 20.74 18.54 -20.29
N LEU A 84 19.69 19.09 -20.93
CA LEU A 84 19.85 19.80 -22.18
C LEU A 84 20.74 21.04 -22.03
N LYS A 85 20.63 21.79 -20.91
CA LYS A 85 21.49 22.91 -20.58
C LYS A 85 22.94 22.46 -20.43
N ALA A 86 23.20 21.42 -19.62
CA ALA A 86 24.55 20.87 -19.40
C ALA A 86 25.20 20.40 -20.72
N LEU A 87 24.45 19.70 -21.59
CA LEU A 87 24.92 19.29 -22.90
C LEU A 87 25.29 20.49 -23.80
N LYS A 88 24.50 21.57 -23.80
CA LYS A 88 24.81 22.77 -24.55
C LYS A 88 26.08 23.46 -24.05
N GLU A 89 26.25 23.56 -22.75
CA GLU A 89 27.44 24.13 -22.12
C GLU A 89 28.68 23.30 -22.46
N PHE A 90 28.59 21.97 -22.34
CA PHE A 90 29.66 21.05 -22.69
C PHE A 90 30.05 21.13 -24.16
N THR A 91 29.08 21.24 -25.08
CA THR A 91 29.33 21.26 -26.54
C THR A 91 29.60 22.66 -27.13
N LEU A 92 29.41 23.74 -26.36
CA LEU A 92 29.60 25.11 -26.81
C LEU A 92 30.99 25.35 -27.42
N PRO A 93 32.11 24.87 -26.84
CA PRO A 93 33.46 25.13 -27.36
C PRO A 93 33.73 24.45 -28.71
N ILE A 94 33.01 23.41 -29.03
CA ILE A 94 33.18 22.60 -30.25
C ILE A 94 32.06 22.81 -31.28
N LYS A 95 31.11 23.75 -30.99
CA LYS A 95 29.91 24.01 -31.80
C LYS A 95 30.18 24.50 -33.21
N GLY A 96 31.33 25.14 -33.48
CA GLY A 96 31.72 25.56 -34.80
C GLY A 96 32.30 24.45 -35.69
N GLN A 97 32.67 23.32 -35.10
CA GLN A 97 33.34 22.20 -35.78
C GLN A 97 32.39 21.04 -36.07
N VAL A 98 31.45 20.80 -35.20
CA VAL A 98 30.45 19.70 -35.35
C VAL A 98 29.09 20.18 -34.84
N LYS A 99 28.01 19.82 -35.55
CA LYS A 99 26.65 20.06 -35.09
C LYS A 99 26.23 18.88 -34.17
N PHE A 100 25.97 19.17 -32.91
CA PHE A 100 25.40 18.24 -31.95
C PHE A 100 23.92 18.59 -31.66
N PRO A 101 22.99 18.19 -32.53
CA PRO A 101 21.58 18.48 -32.25
C PRO A 101 21.11 17.60 -31.08
N ALA A 102 20.81 18.23 -29.95
CA ALA A 102 20.10 17.62 -28.83
C ALA A 102 18.73 18.29 -28.69
N ALA A 103 17.70 17.51 -28.45
CA ALA A 103 16.35 18.01 -28.28
C ALA A 103 15.57 17.25 -27.23
N ILE A 104 14.69 17.97 -26.51
CA ILE A 104 13.71 17.38 -25.62
C ILE A 104 12.44 17.06 -26.40
N TYR A 105 11.93 15.85 -26.17
CA TYR A 105 10.67 15.38 -26.70
C TYR A 105 9.78 14.88 -25.55
N ASP A 106 8.99 15.80 -25.00
CA ASP A 106 8.15 15.59 -23.81
C ASP A 106 6.70 16.06 -24.02
N GLY A 107 5.88 15.99 -22.97
CA GLY A 107 4.50 16.46 -22.99
C GLY A 107 4.34 17.96 -23.24
N ASP A 108 5.33 18.79 -22.93
CA ASP A 108 5.31 20.26 -23.09
C ASP A 108 5.86 20.69 -24.46
N THR A 109 6.47 19.78 -25.22
CA THR A 109 6.96 20.03 -26.56
C THR A 109 5.80 20.34 -27.50
N SER A 110 5.76 21.54 -28.10
CA SER A 110 4.69 21.97 -29.00
C SER A 110 4.60 21.12 -30.27
N SER A 111 3.40 20.99 -30.84
CA SER A 111 3.13 20.17 -32.05
C SER A 111 4.06 20.53 -33.21
N TYR A 112 4.39 21.80 -33.39
CA TYR A 112 5.33 22.27 -34.40
C TYR A 112 6.74 21.77 -34.16
N ARG A 113 7.24 21.86 -32.90
CA ARG A 113 8.58 21.33 -32.54
C ARG A 113 8.61 19.80 -32.65
N ARG A 114 7.55 19.10 -32.21
CA ARG A 114 7.45 17.63 -32.36
C ARG A 114 7.58 17.19 -33.83
N ARG A 115 6.93 17.91 -34.74
CA ARG A 115 7.04 17.64 -36.17
C ARG A 115 8.48 17.87 -36.69
N LYS A 116 9.11 18.98 -36.35
CA LYS A 116 10.52 19.28 -36.73
C LYS A 116 11.50 18.23 -36.21
N ILE A 117 11.33 17.74 -34.96
CA ILE A 117 12.19 16.71 -34.37
C ILE A 117 12.04 15.40 -35.14
N ARG A 118 10.84 15.01 -35.58
CA ARG A 118 10.61 13.82 -36.40
C ARG A 118 11.21 13.95 -37.80
N GLU A 119 11.06 15.11 -38.42
CA GLU A 119 11.62 15.39 -39.77
C GLU A 119 13.16 15.39 -39.77
N SER A 120 13.77 15.78 -38.66
CA SER A 120 15.23 15.80 -38.49
C SER A 120 15.58 15.31 -37.07
N VAL A 121 15.70 13.95 -36.95
CA VAL A 121 15.96 13.30 -35.65
C VAL A 121 17.32 13.75 -35.09
N PRO A 122 17.38 14.33 -33.88
CA PRO A 122 18.63 14.82 -33.30
C PRO A 122 19.59 13.63 -33.00
N ALA A 123 20.86 13.95 -32.81
CA ALA A 123 21.84 12.97 -32.37
C ALA A 123 21.54 12.48 -30.93
N ILE A 124 21.06 13.39 -30.05
CA ILE A 124 20.65 13.06 -28.69
C ILE A 124 19.17 13.45 -28.51
N LEU A 125 18.32 12.47 -28.28
CA LEU A 125 16.91 12.68 -27.95
C LEU A 125 16.70 12.48 -26.44
N ILE A 126 16.24 13.53 -25.78
CA ILE A 126 15.93 13.52 -24.34
C ILE A 126 14.43 13.37 -24.18
N THR A 127 13.98 12.41 -23.37
CA THR A 127 12.57 12.08 -23.20
C THR A 127 12.30 11.43 -21.83
N ASN A 128 11.06 11.01 -21.60
CA ASN A 128 10.64 10.27 -20.42
C ASN A 128 9.90 8.99 -20.79
N PRO A 129 9.69 8.07 -19.82
CA PRO A 129 9.01 6.80 -20.08
C PRO A 129 7.61 6.94 -20.67
N ASP A 130 6.85 7.98 -20.25
CA ASP A 130 5.50 8.22 -20.77
C ASP A 130 5.53 8.52 -22.28
N MET A 131 6.45 9.36 -22.74
CA MET A 131 6.58 9.70 -24.14
C MET A 131 7.15 8.55 -24.97
N LEU A 132 8.05 7.77 -24.40
CA LEU A 132 8.53 6.55 -25.03
C LEU A 132 7.36 5.59 -25.30
N HIS A 133 6.55 5.34 -24.28
CA HIS A 133 5.36 4.49 -24.36
C HIS A 133 4.27 5.03 -25.29
N LEU A 134 3.94 6.33 -25.21
CA LEU A 134 2.78 6.91 -25.90
C LEU A 134 3.08 7.43 -27.31
N SER A 135 4.35 7.73 -27.62
CA SER A 135 4.66 8.53 -28.81
C SER A 135 5.80 7.97 -29.66
N LEU A 136 6.79 7.31 -29.09
CA LEU A 136 7.91 6.76 -29.84
C LEU A 136 7.61 5.34 -30.33
N LEU A 137 7.35 4.40 -29.41
CA LEU A 137 7.18 3.00 -29.74
C LEU A 137 5.97 2.72 -30.65
N PRO A 138 4.76 3.27 -30.37
CA PRO A 138 3.59 3.01 -31.22
C PRO A 138 3.71 3.58 -32.63
N PHE A 139 4.58 4.55 -32.82
CA PHE A 139 4.82 5.22 -34.10
C PHE A 139 6.26 5.02 -34.59
N HIS A 140 6.87 3.87 -34.26
CA HIS A 140 8.28 3.54 -34.53
C HIS A 140 8.69 3.74 -35.98
N THR A 141 7.76 3.57 -36.94
CA THR A 141 8.02 3.82 -38.38
C THR A 141 8.38 5.30 -38.67
N GLN A 142 7.84 6.26 -37.89
CA GLN A 142 8.21 7.67 -38.00
C GLN A 142 9.53 7.99 -37.29
N TRP A 143 10.04 7.05 -36.50
CA TRP A 143 11.28 7.13 -35.73
C TRP A 143 12.34 6.13 -36.20
N GLU A 144 12.17 5.58 -37.40
CA GLU A 144 13.10 4.59 -37.97
C GLU A 144 14.56 5.04 -37.88
N ALA A 145 14.85 6.31 -38.27
CA ALA A 145 16.20 6.87 -38.20
C ALA A 145 16.78 6.90 -36.77
N LEU A 146 15.93 7.02 -35.72
CA LEU A 146 16.35 6.89 -34.33
C LEU A 146 16.69 5.43 -34.01
N PHE A 147 15.74 4.53 -34.21
CA PHE A 147 15.88 3.14 -33.77
C PHE A 147 16.92 2.36 -34.54
N ARG A 148 17.07 2.63 -35.85
CA ARG A 148 18.11 2.03 -36.69
C ARG A 148 19.53 2.38 -36.26
N ASN A 149 19.74 3.63 -35.80
CA ASN A 149 21.06 4.15 -35.46
C ASN A 149 21.27 4.32 -33.94
N LEU A 150 20.36 3.77 -33.13
CA LEU A 150 20.44 3.90 -31.69
C LEU A 150 21.62 3.08 -31.15
N ARG A 151 22.60 3.80 -30.58
CA ARG A 151 23.82 3.21 -30.04
C ARG A 151 23.82 3.22 -28.51
N TYR A 152 23.23 4.23 -27.88
CA TYR A 152 23.18 4.37 -26.44
C TYR A 152 21.78 4.66 -25.93
N VAL A 153 21.42 3.99 -24.83
CA VAL A 153 20.24 4.30 -24.01
C VAL A 153 20.72 4.69 -22.61
N ILE A 154 20.47 5.91 -22.22
CA ILE A 154 20.84 6.44 -20.91
C ILE A 154 19.59 6.46 -20.05
N ILE A 155 19.62 5.79 -18.89
CA ILE A 155 18.54 5.77 -17.89
C ILE A 155 19.04 6.49 -16.65
N ASP A 156 18.56 7.72 -16.44
CA ASP A 156 18.94 8.48 -15.25
C ASP A 156 17.93 8.32 -14.11
N GLU A 157 18.40 8.51 -12.87
CA GLU A 157 17.66 8.31 -11.62
C GLU A 157 16.98 6.93 -11.58
N LEU A 158 17.73 5.88 -11.92
CA LEU A 158 17.27 4.50 -12.05
C LEU A 158 16.41 4.03 -10.85
N HIS A 159 16.77 4.41 -9.62
CA HIS A 159 16.07 4.05 -8.39
C HIS A 159 14.62 4.55 -8.30
N THR A 160 14.23 5.50 -9.16
CA THR A 160 12.85 5.99 -9.23
C THR A 160 11.92 5.03 -9.97
N TYR A 161 12.47 4.14 -10.80
CA TYR A 161 11.74 3.17 -11.60
C TYR A 161 11.51 1.86 -10.83
N LYS A 162 10.91 1.95 -9.66
CA LYS A 162 10.60 0.84 -8.76
C LYS A 162 9.10 0.52 -8.74
N GLY A 163 8.75 -0.62 -8.13
CA GLY A 163 7.36 -1.04 -7.96
C GLY A 163 6.62 -1.10 -9.30
N ILE A 164 5.36 -0.67 -9.31
CA ILE A 164 4.50 -0.77 -10.51
C ILE A 164 5.02 0.05 -11.70
N PHE A 165 5.55 1.25 -11.43
CA PHE A 165 6.13 2.08 -12.49
C PHE A 165 7.35 1.41 -13.13
N GLY A 166 8.20 0.77 -12.32
CA GLY A 166 9.31 -0.03 -12.80
C GLY A 166 8.88 -1.24 -13.62
N SER A 167 7.86 -1.96 -13.16
CA SER A 167 7.30 -3.11 -13.89
C SER A 167 6.79 -2.72 -15.28
N HIS A 168 6.12 -1.58 -15.40
CA HIS A 168 5.73 -1.03 -16.69
C HIS A 168 6.93 -0.60 -17.54
N LEU A 169 7.92 0.09 -16.93
CA LEU A 169 9.11 0.51 -17.67
C LEU A 169 9.92 -0.68 -18.19
N ALA A 170 10.03 -1.77 -17.43
CA ALA A 170 10.68 -2.99 -17.90
C ALA A 170 10.04 -3.49 -19.19
N GLN A 171 8.72 -3.51 -19.27
CA GLN A 171 8.01 -3.89 -20.49
C GLN A 171 8.17 -2.87 -21.62
N VAL A 172 8.23 -1.57 -21.31
CA VAL A 172 8.51 -0.52 -22.30
C VAL A 172 9.93 -0.69 -22.88
N ILE A 173 10.92 -1.03 -22.05
CA ILE A 173 12.29 -1.31 -22.48
C ILE A 173 12.32 -2.54 -23.38
N ARG A 174 11.71 -3.66 -22.98
CA ARG A 174 11.64 -4.89 -23.82
C ARG A 174 11.01 -4.60 -25.20
N ARG A 175 9.94 -3.78 -25.24
CA ARG A 175 9.32 -3.34 -26.51
C ARG A 175 10.27 -2.47 -27.33
N MET A 176 11.01 -1.58 -26.70
CA MET A 176 12.01 -0.74 -27.37
C MET A 176 13.15 -1.59 -27.96
N GLU A 177 13.70 -2.52 -27.19
CA GLU A 177 14.75 -3.44 -27.67
C GLU A 177 14.28 -4.26 -28.86
N ARG A 178 13.03 -4.73 -28.81
CA ARG A 178 12.40 -5.46 -29.93
C ARG A 178 12.30 -4.62 -31.20
N ILE A 179 11.93 -3.33 -31.07
CA ILE A 179 11.90 -2.39 -32.21
C ILE A 179 13.32 -2.10 -32.71
N CYS A 180 14.30 -1.97 -31.80
CA CYS A 180 15.70 -1.81 -32.17
C CYS A 180 16.22 -3.03 -32.96
N ASP A 181 15.95 -4.23 -32.48
CA ASP A 181 16.34 -5.49 -33.18
C ASP A 181 15.68 -5.59 -34.56
N PHE A 182 14.40 -5.21 -34.69
CA PHE A 182 13.68 -5.13 -35.97
C PHE A 182 14.37 -4.21 -36.98
N TYR A 183 14.94 -3.07 -36.52
CA TYR A 183 15.69 -2.15 -37.38
C TYR A 183 17.20 -2.47 -37.46
N GLY A 184 17.67 -3.54 -36.79
CA GLY A 184 19.03 -4.04 -36.83
C GLY A 184 20.00 -3.32 -35.89
N SER A 185 19.53 -2.64 -34.82
CA SER A 185 20.37 -2.02 -33.81
C SER A 185 20.30 -2.76 -32.49
N ARG A 186 21.38 -2.69 -31.70
CA ARG A 186 21.47 -3.22 -30.34
C ARG A 186 22.16 -2.18 -29.45
N PRO A 187 21.38 -1.28 -28.85
CA PRO A 187 21.94 -0.20 -28.05
C PRO A 187 22.58 -0.71 -26.76
N GLN A 188 23.65 -0.04 -26.36
CA GLN A 188 24.29 -0.22 -25.07
C GLN A 188 23.56 0.65 -24.02
N PHE A 189 23.33 0.09 -22.82
CA PHE A 189 22.64 0.78 -21.74
C PHE A 189 23.63 1.34 -20.70
N VAL A 190 23.41 2.59 -20.31
CA VAL A 190 24.13 3.22 -19.20
C VAL A 190 23.10 3.78 -18.22
N ALA A 191 23.13 3.32 -16.99
CA ALA A 191 22.21 3.73 -15.96
C ALA A 191 22.91 4.53 -14.86
N CYS A 192 22.26 5.57 -14.38
CA CYS A 192 22.68 6.35 -13.21
C CYS A 192 21.63 6.25 -12.10
N SER A 193 22.07 6.09 -10.89
CA SER A 193 21.21 5.96 -9.72
C SER A 193 21.74 6.77 -8.55
N ALA A 194 20.88 7.16 -7.60
CA ALA A 194 21.32 7.36 -6.23
C ALA A 194 21.88 6.06 -5.66
N THR A 195 22.53 6.15 -4.50
CA THR A 195 23.00 4.96 -3.80
C THR A 195 21.81 4.11 -3.35
N ILE A 196 21.79 2.86 -3.76
CA ILE A 196 20.83 1.81 -3.38
C ILE A 196 21.60 0.52 -3.06
N ALA A 197 20.98 -0.42 -2.33
CA ALA A 197 21.67 -1.64 -1.91
C ALA A 197 21.97 -2.62 -3.06
N ASN A 198 21.18 -2.58 -4.15
CA ASN A 198 21.21 -3.58 -5.19
C ASN A 198 21.24 -3.00 -6.62
N PRO A 199 22.15 -2.07 -6.95
CA PRO A 199 22.10 -1.36 -8.24
C PRO A 199 22.23 -2.29 -9.45
N ARG A 200 23.13 -3.28 -9.37
CA ARG A 200 23.37 -4.24 -10.45
C ARG A 200 22.14 -5.10 -10.73
N SER A 201 21.68 -5.84 -9.70
CA SER A 201 20.56 -6.76 -9.88
C SER A 201 19.25 -6.01 -10.22
N PHE A 202 19.10 -4.77 -9.76
CA PHE A 202 17.95 -3.95 -10.11
C PHE A 202 17.98 -3.50 -11.58
N ALA A 203 19.13 -3.04 -12.09
CA ALA A 203 19.31 -2.71 -13.51
C ALA A 203 19.08 -3.94 -14.39
N GLU A 204 19.64 -5.10 -14.02
CA GLU A 204 19.45 -6.37 -14.70
C GLU A 204 17.99 -6.83 -14.73
N ARG A 205 17.26 -6.72 -13.59
CA ARG A 205 15.82 -7.03 -13.57
C ARG A 205 14.98 -6.08 -14.42
N LEU A 206 15.30 -4.77 -14.38
CA LEU A 206 14.56 -3.76 -15.13
C LEU A 206 14.73 -3.91 -16.64
N THR A 207 15.93 -4.23 -17.12
CA THR A 207 16.25 -4.27 -18.56
C THR A 207 16.27 -5.66 -19.14
N GLY A 208 16.54 -6.70 -18.34
CA GLY A 208 16.81 -8.06 -18.83
C GLY A 208 18.24 -8.28 -19.34
N LEU A 209 19.12 -7.29 -19.21
CA LEU A 209 20.50 -7.30 -19.72
C LEU A 209 21.53 -7.37 -18.59
N PRO A 210 22.74 -7.93 -18.82
CA PRO A 210 23.80 -7.93 -17.81
C PRO A 210 24.40 -6.53 -17.63
N PHE A 211 24.74 -6.15 -16.38
CA PHE A 211 25.35 -4.87 -16.03
C PHE A 211 26.63 -5.03 -15.20
N GLU A 212 27.56 -4.08 -15.37
CA GLU A 212 28.67 -3.82 -14.48
C GLU A 212 28.31 -2.66 -13.53
N ALA A 213 28.45 -2.87 -12.21
CA ALA A 213 28.13 -1.85 -11.22
C ALA A 213 29.36 -1.06 -10.78
N ILE A 214 29.18 0.26 -10.59
CA ILE A 214 30.18 1.18 -10.04
C ILE A 214 29.54 1.90 -8.87
N GLU A 215 29.96 1.56 -7.66
CA GLU A 215 29.36 2.01 -6.40
C GLU A 215 30.29 2.93 -5.61
N GLU A 216 31.59 2.78 -5.76
CA GLU A 216 32.58 3.62 -5.10
C GLU A 216 32.69 5.00 -5.75
N SER A 217 32.60 6.07 -4.97
CA SER A 217 32.78 7.43 -5.45
C SER A 217 34.18 7.94 -5.15
N GLY A 218 34.88 8.45 -6.16
CA GLY A 218 36.15 9.18 -6.00
C GLY A 218 35.97 10.70 -5.92
N ALA A 219 34.74 11.22 -5.87
CA ALA A 219 34.49 12.64 -5.71
C ALA A 219 34.73 13.08 -4.26
N PRO A 220 35.27 14.30 -4.03
CA PRO A 220 35.43 14.86 -2.68
C PRO A 220 34.06 15.06 -2.03
N ARG A 221 34.01 14.99 -0.72
CA ARG A 221 32.80 15.22 0.08
C ARG A 221 33.08 16.28 1.14
N ALA A 222 32.28 17.33 1.17
CA ALA A 222 32.27 18.27 2.29
C ALA A 222 31.67 17.62 3.54
N GLY A 223 32.11 18.06 4.71
CA GLY A 223 31.56 17.64 6.01
C GLY A 223 30.09 18.03 6.13
N ARG A 224 29.27 17.13 6.68
CA ARG A 224 27.86 17.40 6.97
C ARG A 224 27.58 17.11 8.42
N ASN A 225 26.98 18.06 9.10
CA ASN A 225 26.44 17.89 10.43
C ASN A 225 24.98 17.43 10.31
N PHE A 226 24.62 16.33 11.00
CA PHE A 226 23.28 15.78 10.97
C PHE A 226 22.66 15.84 12.38
N LEU A 227 21.52 16.52 12.51
CA LEU A 227 20.79 16.64 13.77
C LEU A 227 19.49 15.83 13.72
N PHE A 228 19.27 15.05 14.78
CA PHE A 228 18.01 14.37 15.06
C PHE A 228 17.28 15.16 16.16
N LEU A 229 16.13 15.73 15.83
CA LEU A 229 15.32 16.55 16.73
C LEU A 229 13.97 15.87 16.99
N ASN A 230 13.71 15.52 18.25
CA ASN A 230 12.45 14.88 18.66
C ASN A 230 11.66 15.81 19.59
N PRO A 231 10.79 16.69 19.03
CA PRO A 231 10.06 17.68 19.82
C PRO A 231 8.96 17.03 20.67
N THR A 232 8.75 17.57 21.88
CA THR A 232 7.60 17.22 22.72
C THR A 232 6.32 17.95 22.32
N GLY A 233 6.46 19.04 21.54
CA GLY A 233 5.38 19.85 20.98
C GLY A 233 5.20 19.63 19.48
N SER A 234 4.61 20.62 18.78
CA SER A 234 4.38 20.55 17.36
C SER A 234 5.70 20.55 16.55
N PRO A 235 5.96 19.52 15.73
CA PRO A 235 7.12 19.49 14.84
C PRO A 235 7.16 20.65 13.84
N TYR A 236 5.98 21.13 13.44
CA TYR A 236 5.85 22.21 12.48
C TYR A 236 6.24 23.57 13.09
N THR A 237 5.88 23.80 14.35
CA THR A 237 6.29 25.01 15.08
C THR A 237 7.79 25.03 15.29
N LEU A 238 8.41 23.89 15.64
CA LEU A 238 9.86 23.79 15.73
C LEU A 238 10.54 24.04 14.38
N ALA A 239 9.96 23.49 13.29
CA ALA A 239 10.48 23.71 11.94
C ALA A 239 10.44 25.18 11.52
N ALA A 240 9.34 25.90 11.78
CA ALA A 240 9.22 27.33 11.49
C ALA A 240 10.27 28.14 12.26
N LYS A 241 10.42 27.84 13.57
CA LYS A 241 11.40 28.55 14.41
C LYS A 241 12.82 28.30 13.95
N LEU A 242 13.22 27.03 13.73
CA LEU A 242 14.55 26.69 13.25
C LEU A 242 14.84 27.31 11.88
N PHE A 243 13.84 27.33 10.99
CA PHE A 243 13.96 27.97 9.67
C PHE A 243 14.26 29.46 9.79
N LEU A 244 13.55 30.18 10.66
CA LEU A 244 13.75 31.61 10.91
C LEU A 244 15.11 31.88 11.59
N ASP A 245 15.46 31.09 12.61
CA ASP A 245 16.76 31.19 13.30
C ASP A 245 17.93 31.00 12.31
N CYS A 246 17.82 30.07 11.35
CA CYS A 246 18.83 29.89 10.31
C CYS A 246 18.93 31.11 9.39
N LEU A 247 17.80 31.67 8.95
CA LEU A 247 17.80 32.87 8.09
C LEU A 247 18.37 34.09 8.81
N ASP A 248 18.03 34.28 10.08
CA ASP A 248 18.54 35.41 10.89
C ASP A 248 20.05 35.33 11.11
N ASN A 249 20.61 34.10 11.11
CA ASN A 249 22.06 33.89 11.13
C ASN A 249 22.72 33.89 9.73
N GLY A 250 22.00 34.26 8.69
CA GLY A 250 22.52 34.38 7.33
C GLY A 250 22.65 33.06 6.55
N PHE A 251 22.07 31.96 7.04
CA PHE A 251 22.11 30.66 6.36
C PHE A 251 20.98 30.51 5.38
N ARG A 252 21.28 30.18 4.14
CA ARG A 252 20.30 29.87 3.12
C ARG A 252 19.69 28.49 3.38
N THR A 253 18.38 28.44 3.58
CA THR A 253 17.70 27.29 4.17
C THR A 253 16.66 26.70 3.23
N LEU A 254 16.68 25.36 3.10
CA LEU A 254 15.69 24.57 2.40
C LEU A 254 14.95 23.66 3.40
N ALA A 255 13.64 23.79 3.52
CA ALA A 255 12.82 22.92 4.35
C ALA A 255 11.97 21.97 3.48
N PHE A 256 12.01 20.67 3.79
CA PHE A 256 11.16 19.66 3.17
C PHE A 256 10.02 19.26 4.08
N THR A 257 8.81 19.18 3.52
CA THR A 257 7.62 18.69 4.21
C THR A 257 7.01 17.51 3.47
N GLN A 258 6.20 16.70 4.16
CA GLN A 258 5.57 15.51 3.56
C GLN A 258 4.29 15.84 2.77
N ALA A 259 3.64 16.96 3.04
CA ALA A 259 2.34 17.30 2.45
C ALA A 259 2.31 18.73 1.89
N ARG A 260 1.66 18.89 0.73
CA ARG A 260 1.49 20.20 0.05
C ARG A 260 0.84 21.24 0.96
N LYS A 261 -0.18 20.83 1.74
CA LYS A 261 -0.87 21.72 2.70
C LYS A 261 0.08 22.24 3.78
N ILE A 262 0.94 21.38 4.31
CA ILE A 262 1.92 21.76 5.33
C ILE A 262 2.95 22.73 4.77
N THR A 263 3.40 22.54 3.51
CA THR A 263 4.29 23.48 2.82
C THR A 263 3.72 24.89 2.80
N GLU A 264 2.45 25.04 2.42
CA GLU A 264 1.78 26.35 2.35
C GLU A 264 1.51 26.95 3.74
N LEU A 265 1.07 26.13 4.69
CA LEU A 265 0.84 26.57 6.07
C LEU A 265 2.13 27.06 6.72
N LEU A 266 3.23 26.32 6.58
CA LEU A 266 4.51 26.69 7.14
C LEU A 266 5.01 28.01 6.52
N HIS A 267 4.88 28.17 5.21
CA HIS A 267 5.19 29.42 4.51
C HIS A 267 4.33 30.58 5.03
N THR A 268 3.03 30.38 5.19
CA THR A 268 2.10 31.40 5.71
C THR A 268 2.49 31.81 7.12
N TRP A 269 2.76 30.88 8.03
CA TRP A 269 3.15 31.17 9.43
C TRP A 269 4.45 31.94 9.49
N ILE A 270 5.47 31.56 8.70
CA ILE A 270 6.75 32.28 8.60
C ILE A 270 6.53 33.73 8.16
N LEU A 271 5.67 33.98 7.16
CA LEU A 271 5.38 35.33 6.69
C LEU A 271 4.46 36.13 7.62
N GLN A 272 3.68 35.47 8.49
CA GLN A 272 2.93 36.14 9.56
C GLN A 272 3.86 36.62 10.65
N ASP A 273 4.82 35.80 11.07
CA ASP A 273 5.80 36.16 12.10
C ASP A 273 6.84 37.16 11.59
N ARG A 274 7.25 37.06 10.30
CA ARG A 274 8.29 37.89 9.66
C ARG A 274 7.82 38.40 8.29
N PRO A 275 6.96 39.46 8.27
CA PRO A 275 6.47 40.07 7.02
C PRO A 275 7.56 40.63 6.14
N ASP A 276 8.72 40.99 6.71
CA ASP A 276 9.91 41.51 6.03
C ASP A 276 10.56 40.49 5.08
N LEU A 277 10.31 39.21 5.28
CA LEU A 277 10.80 38.11 4.43
C LEU A 277 9.95 37.87 3.18
N ARG A 278 8.88 38.67 2.97
CA ARG A 278 8.05 38.56 1.77
C ARG A 278 8.90 38.83 0.51
N GLY A 279 8.86 37.88 -0.44
CA GLY A 279 9.72 37.89 -1.65
C GLY A 279 11.11 37.31 -1.45
N ARG A 280 11.54 37.04 -0.21
CA ARG A 280 12.82 36.37 0.13
C ARG A 280 12.66 34.92 0.59
N VAL A 281 11.44 34.54 0.90
CA VAL A 281 11.03 33.14 1.21
C VAL A 281 9.89 32.75 0.29
N SER A 282 9.90 31.52 -0.21
CA SER A 282 8.85 30.98 -1.08
C SER A 282 8.48 29.54 -0.69
N SER A 283 7.23 29.15 -1.00
CA SER A 283 6.85 27.74 -1.09
C SER A 283 7.18 27.20 -2.48
N TYR A 284 7.43 25.86 -2.59
CA TYR A 284 7.68 25.19 -3.87
C TYR A 284 7.02 23.81 -3.89
N ARG A 285 6.22 23.54 -4.91
CA ARG A 285 5.53 22.24 -5.06
C ARG A 285 5.20 21.89 -6.51
N ALA A 286 4.99 20.62 -6.79
CA ALA A 286 4.70 20.11 -8.13
C ALA A 286 3.44 20.68 -8.80
N GLY A 287 2.52 21.29 -8.03
CA GLY A 287 1.27 21.89 -8.55
C GLY A 287 1.40 23.32 -9.06
N PHE A 288 2.56 23.94 -8.98
CA PHE A 288 2.81 25.28 -9.54
C PHE A 288 2.95 25.22 -11.07
N LEU A 289 2.62 26.33 -11.73
CA LEU A 289 2.82 26.47 -13.17
C LEU A 289 4.32 26.32 -13.52
N PRO A 290 4.66 25.82 -14.70
CA PRO A 290 6.06 25.67 -15.11
C PRO A 290 6.85 26.98 -15.06
N GLU A 291 6.20 28.13 -15.38
CA GLU A 291 6.78 29.45 -15.34
C GLU A 291 7.12 29.88 -13.90
N GLU A 292 6.17 29.69 -12.96
CA GLU A 292 6.34 30.01 -11.55
C GLU A 292 7.49 29.19 -10.94
N ARG A 293 7.57 27.90 -11.27
CA ARG A 293 8.66 27.03 -10.80
C ARG A 293 10.01 27.53 -11.25
N ARG A 294 10.15 27.86 -12.55
CA ARG A 294 11.40 28.40 -13.11
C ARG A 294 11.80 29.75 -12.49
N GLU A 295 10.83 30.59 -12.17
CA GLU A 295 11.10 31.86 -11.48
C GLU A 295 11.65 31.60 -10.07
N ILE A 296 11.04 30.75 -9.30
CA ILE A 296 11.50 30.37 -7.95
C ILE A 296 12.88 29.75 -8.01
N GLU A 297 13.12 28.83 -8.94
CA GLU A 297 14.41 28.18 -9.17
C GLU A 297 15.49 29.21 -9.53
N ALA A 298 15.21 30.15 -10.44
CA ALA A 298 16.14 31.19 -10.82
C ALA A 298 16.48 32.14 -9.65
N LYS A 299 15.48 32.55 -8.87
CA LYS A 299 15.66 33.38 -7.67
C LYS A 299 16.44 32.66 -6.57
N LEU A 300 16.28 31.35 -6.47
CA LEU A 300 17.02 30.55 -5.52
C LEU A 300 18.48 30.39 -5.93
N VAL A 301 18.77 30.19 -7.22
CA VAL A 301 20.13 30.12 -7.76
C VAL A 301 20.83 31.46 -7.66
N SER A 302 20.15 32.58 -7.98
CA SER A 302 20.73 33.93 -7.88
C SER A 302 20.99 34.38 -6.43
N GLY A 303 20.41 33.72 -5.41
CA GLY A 303 20.51 34.13 -4.02
C GLY A 303 19.50 35.23 -3.62
N GLU A 304 18.58 35.58 -4.48
CA GLU A 304 17.47 36.49 -4.16
C GLU A 304 16.53 35.87 -3.11
N LEU A 305 16.25 34.54 -3.24
CA LEU A 305 15.58 33.77 -2.19
C LEU A 305 16.59 33.26 -1.16
N LEU A 306 16.32 33.56 0.10
CA LEU A 306 17.08 33.07 1.25
C LEU A 306 16.59 31.70 1.73
N GLY A 307 15.30 31.44 1.54
CA GLY A 307 14.71 30.20 2.01
C GLY A 307 13.57 29.70 1.14
N VAL A 308 13.46 28.34 1.05
CA VAL A 308 12.37 27.69 0.34
C VAL A 308 11.81 26.55 1.19
N ILE A 309 10.48 26.45 1.20
CA ILE A 309 9.77 25.34 1.84
C ILE A 309 9.17 24.48 0.71
N SER A 310 9.58 23.21 0.63
CA SER A 310 9.25 22.35 -0.50
C SER A 310 8.63 21.01 -0.05
N THR A 311 7.89 20.39 -0.97
CA THR A 311 7.63 18.95 -0.93
C THR A 311 8.81 18.19 -1.55
N SER A 312 8.68 16.90 -1.84
CA SER A 312 9.66 16.12 -2.62
C SER A 312 9.96 16.68 -4.02
N ALA A 313 9.31 17.79 -4.44
CA ALA A 313 9.48 18.37 -5.75
C ALA A 313 10.90 18.94 -6.00
N LEU A 314 11.64 19.32 -4.94
CA LEU A 314 13.06 19.69 -4.99
C LEU A 314 14.02 18.58 -4.58
N GLU A 315 13.54 17.35 -4.42
CA GLU A 315 14.36 16.19 -4.05
C GLU A 315 15.28 15.76 -5.18
N LEU A 316 14.77 15.74 -6.41
CA LEU A 316 15.48 15.27 -7.60
C LEU A 316 15.97 16.44 -8.49
N GLY A 317 17.17 16.31 -8.98
CA GLY A 317 17.71 16.81 -10.25
C GLY A 317 18.08 18.27 -10.40
N ILE A 318 17.51 19.23 -9.69
CA ILE A 318 17.84 20.63 -9.93
C ILE A 318 19.14 21.00 -9.22
N ASP A 319 20.10 21.60 -9.95
CA ASP A 319 21.33 22.11 -9.36
C ASP A 319 21.08 23.46 -8.67
N ILE A 320 20.73 23.38 -7.38
CA ILE A 320 20.55 24.53 -6.52
C ILE A 320 21.84 24.69 -5.69
N GLY A 321 22.77 25.49 -6.19
CA GLY A 321 23.98 25.78 -5.45
C GLY A 321 23.76 26.73 -4.26
N GLY A 322 24.68 26.73 -3.28
CA GLY A 322 24.76 27.74 -2.23
C GLY A 322 23.70 27.67 -1.14
N LEU A 323 23.14 26.50 -0.85
CA LEU A 323 22.30 26.24 0.32
C LEU A 323 23.15 25.69 1.46
N ASP A 324 22.92 26.17 2.69
CA ASP A 324 23.70 25.84 3.88
C ASP A 324 22.97 24.84 4.78
N VAL A 325 21.63 24.99 4.92
CA VAL A 325 20.83 24.20 5.85
C VAL A 325 19.68 23.51 5.13
N CYS A 326 19.51 22.20 5.42
CA CYS A 326 18.36 21.39 5.01
C CYS A 326 17.56 20.95 6.25
N ILE A 327 16.29 21.34 6.33
CA ILE A 327 15.38 20.92 7.39
C ILE A 327 14.41 19.88 6.81
N LEU A 328 14.38 18.68 7.42
CA LEU A 328 13.46 17.59 7.06
C LEU A 328 12.36 17.51 8.11
N VAL A 329 11.14 17.91 7.75
CA VAL A 329 9.98 17.86 8.66
C VAL A 329 9.29 16.51 8.50
N GLY A 330 9.72 15.56 9.29
CA GLY A 330 9.44 14.14 9.18
C GLY A 330 10.45 13.38 8.31
N TYR A 331 10.65 12.12 8.64
CA TYR A 331 11.51 11.22 7.88
C TYR A 331 10.95 11.01 6.47
N PRO A 332 11.76 11.14 5.41
CA PRO A 332 11.29 11.03 4.02
C PRO A 332 10.76 9.65 3.60
N GLY A 333 10.82 8.66 4.49
CA GLY A 333 10.38 7.30 4.25
C GLY A 333 11.51 6.34 3.87
N THR A 334 12.64 6.84 3.36
CA THR A 334 13.84 6.04 3.05
C THR A 334 15.12 6.80 3.37
N ILE A 335 16.20 6.06 3.66
CA ILE A 335 17.56 6.62 3.85
C ILE A 335 18.00 7.28 2.54
N THR A 336 17.74 6.61 1.40
CA THR A 336 18.06 7.14 0.07
C THR A 336 17.45 8.52 -0.15
N ALA A 337 16.15 8.71 0.09
CA ALA A 337 15.47 10.01 -0.06
C ALA A 337 16.02 11.05 0.94
N THR A 338 16.35 10.62 2.17
CA THR A 338 16.94 11.51 3.18
C THR A 338 18.27 12.07 2.72
N TRP A 339 19.15 11.23 2.19
CA TRP A 339 20.44 11.66 1.64
C TRP A 339 20.30 12.45 0.34
N GLN A 340 19.29 12.21 -0.48
CA GLN A 340 19.02 13.02 -1.67
C GLN A 340 18.59 14.45 -1.29
N ARG A 341 17.68 14.60 -0.32
CA ARG A 341 17.25 15.90 0.21
C ARG A 341 18.39 16.60 0.94
N GLY A 342 19.08 15.89 1.83
CA GLY A 342 20.27 16.40 2.51
C GLY A 342 21.44 16.71 1.57
N GLY A 343 21.48 16.08 0.38
CA GLY A 343 22.45 16.35 -0.67
C GLY A 343 22.22 17.65 -1.46
N ARG A 344 21.12 18.37 -1.17
CA ARG A 344 20.86 19.69 -1.75
C ARG A 344 21.70 20.80 -1.10
N VAL A 345 22.25 20.54 0.09
CA VAL A 345 23.15 21.44 0.83
C VAL A 345 24.58 20.92 0.82
N GLY A 346 25.54 21.80 1.05
CA GLY A 346 26.96 21.41 1.13
C GLY A 346 27.59 20.98 -0.19
N ARG A 347 27.22 21.61 -1.31
CA ARG A 347 27.83 21.37 -2.64
C ARG A 347 29.12 22.17 -2.88
N THR A 348 29.44 23.06 -1.97
CA THR A 348 30.69 23.82 -1.93
C THR A 348 31.56 23.28 -0.81
N ASP A 349 32.79 23.78 -0.68
CA ASP A 349 33.74 23.37 0.38
C ASP A 349 33.32 23.82 1.81
N ARG A 350 32.10 24.32 1.98
CA ARG A 350 31.55 24.73 3.27
C ARG A 350 30.84 23.58 3.96
N GLU A 351 30.96 23.53 5.26
CA GLU A 351 30.15 22.63 6.11
C GLU A 351 28.67 22.95 5.96
N SER A 352 27.85 21.93 6.03
CA SER A 352 26.38 22.04 5.92
C SER A 352 25.67 21.33 7.05
N LEU A 353 24.42 21.76 7.29
CA LEU A 353 23.58 21.20 8.33
C LEU A 353 22.36 20.51 7.71
N VAL A 354 22.08 19.28 8.15
CA VAL A 354 20.82 18.57 7.89
C VAL A 354 20.13 18.33 9.22
N ALA A 355 18.92 18.86 9.40
CA ALA A 355 18.13 18.67 10.61
C ALA A 355 16.88 17.85 10.31
N LEU A 356 16.74 16.65 10.90
CA LEU A 356 15.57 15.83 10.85
C LEU A 356 14.71 16.07 12.09
N ILE A 357 13.52 16.64 11.90
CA ILE A 357 12.52 16.90 12.94
C ILE A 357 11.51 15.77 12.90
N ALA A 358 11.46 14.93 13.92
CA ALA A 358 10.61 13.75 13.97
C ALA A 358 9.13 14.08 14.08
N GLN A 359 8.31 13.33 13.38
CA GLN A 359 6.87 13.24 13.54
C GLN A 359 6.49 12.14 14.56
N PRO A 360 5.29 12.14 15.13
CA PRO A 360 4.76 11.00 15.88
C PRO A 360 4.37 9.86 14.91
N ASP A 361 5.38 9.24 14.30
CA ASP A 361 5.28 8.17 13.30
C ASP A 361 6.29 7.06 13.63
N ALA A 362 5.97 5.82 13.28
CA ALA A 362 6.79 4.66 13.65
C ALA A 362 8.23 4.74 13.11
N LEU A 363 8.43 5.11 11.84
CA LEU A 363 9.76 5.23 11.23
C LEU A 363 10.56 6.39 11.81
N ASP A 364 9.94 7.56 11.96
CA ASP A 364 10.57 8.73 12.58
C ASP A 364 11.07 8.38 13.97
N GLN A 365 10.22 7.82 14.80
CA GLN A 365 10.52 7.49 16.18
C GLN A 365 11.48 6.31 16.31
N TYR A 366 11.49 5.39 15.34
CA TYR A 366 12.50 4.34 15.26
C TYR A 366 13.91 4.95 15.17
N PHE A 367 14.15 5.85 14.21
CA PHE A 367 15.46 6.47 14.05
C PHE A 367 15.85 7.45 15.16
N MET A 368 14.87 8.08 15.83
CA MET A 368 15.16 8.89 17.02
C MET A 368 15.74 8.05 18.17
N ARG A 369 15.31 6.79 18.30
CA ARG A 369 15.79 5.86 19.32
C ARG A 369 17.02 5.06 18.87
N HIS A 370 17.16 4.85 17.57
CA HIS A 370 18.23 4.06 16.95
C HIS A 370 19.01 4.87 15.89
N PRO A 371 19.63 6.01 16.24
CA PRO A 371 20.33 6.86 15.27
C PRO A 371 21.52 6.15 14.60
N GLN A 372 22.15 5.19 15.28
CA GLN A 372 23.23 4.36 14.69
C GLN A 372 22.72 3.52 13.51
N ASP A 373 21.50 3.03 13.57
CA ASP A 373 20.90 2.29 12.45
C ASP A 373 20.76 3.16 11.19
N PHE A 374 20.53 4.47 11.36
CA PHE A 374 20.45 5.38 10.22
C PHE A 374 21.78 5.51 9.48
N PHE A 375 22.91 5.57 10.21
CA PHE A 375 24.23 5.74 9.62
C PHE A 375 24.94 4.41 9.31
N GLY A 376 24.71 3.37 10.11
CA GLY A 376 25.38 2.07 10.00
C GLY A 376 24.66 1.08 9.08
N ARG A 377 23.38 1.29 8.80
CA ARG A 377 22.61 0.45 7.90
C ARG A 377 22.95 0.79 6.45
N GLY A 378 22.99 -0.22 5.58
CA GLY A 378 23.01 -0.04 4.14
C GLY A 378 21.75 0.66 3.63
N PHE A 379 21.81 1.18 2.40
CA PHE A 379 20.65 1.73 1.71
C PHE A 379 19.60 0.66 1.45
N GLU A 380 18.35 1.08 1.20
CA GLU A 380 17.27 0.18 0.86
C GLU A 380 17.44 -0.41 -0.54
N SER A 381 16.90 -1.62 -0.75
CA SER A 381 16.86 -2.25 -2.05
C SER A 381 15.72 -1.70 -2.92
N ALA A 382 16.01 -1.41 -4.18
CA ALA A 382 14.98 -1.14 -5.17
C ALA A 382 14.37 -2.46 -5.65
N VAL A 383 13.04 -2.54 -5.69
CA VAL A 383 12.29 -3.75 -6.04
C VAL A 383 11.43 -3.50 -7.26
N VAL A 384 11.43 -4.44 -8.20
CA VAL A 384 10.60 -4.43 -9.40
C VAL A 384 10.21 -5.87 -9.77
N ASP A 385 8.99 -6.05 -10.24
CA ASP A 385 8.55 -7.29 -10.87
C ASP A 385 8.25 -7.08 -12.36
N PRO A 386 9.21 -7.40 -13.26
CA PRO A 386 9.00 -7.28 -14.70
C PRO A 386 8.01 -8.29 -15.25
N ASP A 387 7.70 -9.36 -14.51
CA ASP A 387 6.84 -10.45 -14.94
C ASP A 387 5.43 -10.40 -14.32
N ASN A 388 5.07 -9.27 -13.72
CA ASN A 388 3.71 -9.02 -13.26
C ASN A 388 2.69 -9.27 -14.38
N SER A 389 1.84 -10.29 -14.22
CA SER A 389 0.94 -10.78 -15.26
C SER A 389 -0.04 -9.71 -15.77
N VAL A 390 -0.51 -8.81 -14.90
CA VAL A 390 -1.42 -7.71 -15.26
C VAL A 390 -0.72 -6.66 -16.11
N VAL A 391 0.55 -6.38 -15.82
CA VAL A 391 1.37 -5.45 -16.61
C VAL A 391 1.75 -6.08 -17.94
N VAL A 392 2.25 -7.33 -17.89
CA VAL A 392 2.67 -8.07 -19.08
C VAL A 392 1.52 -8.20 -20.09
N SER A 393 0.31 -8.56 -19.65
CA SER A 393 -0.86 -8.69 -20.54
C SER A 393 -1.11 -7.43 -21.36
N ARG A 394 -1.10 -6.26 -20.71
CA ARG A 394 -1.31 -4.95 -21.35
C ARG A 394 -0.20 -4.61 -22.35
N HIS A 395 1.04 -4.94 -21.99
CA HIS A 395 2.19 -4.66 -22.87
C HIS A 395 2.34 -5.67 -24.02
N LEU A 396 1.88 -6.91 -23.88
CA LEU A 396 1.80 -7.87 -25.02
C LEU A 396 0.83 -7.36 -26.11
N ILE A 397 -0.31 -6.78 -25.70
CA ILE A 397 -1.25 -6.15 -26.64
C ILE A 397 -0.59 -4.94 -27.34
N CYS A 398 0.18 -4.11 -26.60
CA CYS A 398 0.92 -3.00 -27.20
C CYS A 398 2.02 -3.50 -28.16
N ALA A 399 2.82 -4.47 -27.73
CA ALA A 399 3.91 -5.05 -28.51
C ALA A 399 3.42 -5.68 -29.83
N SER A 400 2.28 -6.38 -29.78
CA SER A 400 1.65 -6.99 -30.98
C SER A 400 1.06 -5.97 -31.95
N ALA A 401 0.71 -4.77 -31.48
CA ALA A 401 0.26 -3.67 -32.34
C ALA A 401 1.43 -2.93 -33.01
N GLU A 402 2.60 -2.95 -32.41
CA GLU A 402 3.83 -2.34 -32.96
C GLU A 402 4.47 -3.25 -34.01
N ILE A 403 4.71 -4.48 -33.65
CA ILE A 403 5.23 -5.53 -34.51
C ILE A 403 4.54 -6.85 -34.10
N PRO A 404 4.07 -7.72 -35.01
CA PRO A 404 3.45 -8.99 -34.63
C PRO A 404 4.37 -9.82 -33.73
N LEU A 405 3.80 -10.39 -32.64
CA LEU A 405 4.57 -11.25 -31.73
C LEU A 405 4.83 -12.60 -32.38
N ARG A 406 6.02 -13.18 -32.16
CA ARG A 406 6.41 -14.49 -32.70
C ARG A 406 6.90 -15.40 -31.57
N MET A 407 6.53 -16.68 -31.62
CA MET A 407 6.89 -17.64 -30.58
C MET A 407 8.39 -17.78 -30.35
N GLU A 408 9.19 -17.57 -31.37
CA GLU A 408 10.65 -17.68 -31.32
C GLU A 408 11.34 -16.41 -30.76
N GLU A 409 10.61 -15.36 -30.38
CA GLU A 409 11.20 -14.14 -29.81
C GLU A 409 11.96 -14.41 -28.53
N GLU A 410 13.18 -13.87 -28.44
CA GLU A 410 14.05 -13.99 -27.26
C GLU A 410 13.88 -12.80 -26.30
N ILE A 411 13.63 -11.59 -26.81
CA ILE A 411 13.53 -10.34 -26.01
C ILE A 411 12.30 -10.35 -25.12
N ILE A 412 11.14 -10.76 -25.65
CA ILE A 412 9.96 -11.05 -24.84
C ILE A 412 9.85 -12.57 -24.73
N PRO A 413 10.08 -13.19 -23.57
CA PRO A 413 10.10 -14.65 -23.45
C PRO A 413 8.69 -15.24 -23.52
N LEU A 414 8.09 -15.25 -24.72
CA LEU A 414 6.69 -15.64 -24.95
C LEU A 414 6.39 -17.07 -24.48
N LYS A 415 7.38 -17.94 -24.43
CA LYS A 415 7.25 -19.31 -23.90
C LYS A 415 6.79 -19.30 -22.43
N ASN A 416 7.18 -18.27 -21.66
CA ASN A 416 6.78 -18.13 -20.26
C ASN A 416 5.35 -17.59 -20.12
N TYR A 417 4.79 -17.01 -21.18
CA TYR A 417 3.48 -16.35 -21.18
C TYR A 417 2.42 -17.09 -22.00
N GLY A 418 2.62 -18.37 -22.31
CA GLY A 418 1.71 -19.16 -23.14
C GLY A 418 0.26 -19.12 -22.67
N ALA A 419 0.01 -19.42 -21.40
CA ALA A 419 -1.33 -19.36 -20.82
C ALA A 419 -1.95 -17.94 -20.89
N LEU A 420 -1.14 -16.90 -20.72
CA LEU A 420 -1.58 -15.51 -20.80
C LEU A 420 -1.93 -15.12 -22.24
N LEU A 421 -1.15 -15.58 -23.22
CA LEU A 421 -1.46 -15.39 -24.65
C LEU A 421 -2.77 -16.06 -25.02
N ASP A 422 -2.98 -17.31 -24.58
CA ASP A 422 -4.22 -18.05 -24.84
C ASP A 422 -5.44 -17.35 -24.20
N GLN A 423 -5.28 -16.81 -22.99
CA GLN A 423 -6.29 -16.00 -22.33
C GLN A 423 -6.62 -14.73 -23.14
N LEU A 424 -5.61 -13.97 -23.59
CA LEU A 424 -5.80 -12.75 -24.38
C LEU A 424 -6.46 -13.04 -25.75
N VAL A 425 -6.21 -14.20 -26.33
CA VAL A 425 -6.89 -14.66 -27.55
C VAL A 425 -8.36 -15.00 -27.25
N ALA A 426 -8.63 -15.70 -26.13
CA ALA A 426 -10.00 -16.03 -25.72
C ALA A 426 -10.83 -14.78 -25.38
N GLU A 427 -10.21 -13.77 -24.78
CA GLU A 427 -10.82 -12.45 -24.51
C GLU A 427 -10.99 -11.59 -25.78
N GLY A 428 -10.43 -12.03 -26.92
CA GLY A 428 -10.49 -11.32 -28.19
C GLY A 428 -9.62 -10.05 -28.25
N GLU A 429 -8.64 -9.91 -27.35
CA GLU A 429 -7.67 -8.81 -27.36
C GLU A 429 -6.54 -9.05 -28.35
N LEU A 430 -6.15 -10.32 -28.53
CA LEU A 430 -5.19 -10.78 -29.54
C LEU A 430 -5.85 -11.68 -30.58
N LEU A 431 -5.36 -11.59 -31.80
CA LEU A 431 -5.69 -12.47 -32.90
C LEU A 431 -4.50 -13.37 -33.23
N ARG A 432 -4.72 -14.66 -33.41
CA ARG A 432 -3.68 -15.62 -33.80
C ARG A 432 -3.65 -15.82 -35.32
N SER A 433 -2.46 -15.85 -35.92
CA SER A 433 -2.31 -16.15 -37.35
C SER A 433 -2.83 -17.55 -37.70
N ALA A 434 -3.14 -17.78 -38.99
CA ALA A 434 -3.58 -19.10 -39.46
C ALA A 434 -2.50 -20.18 -39.23
N SER A 435 -1.21 -19.81 -39.24
CA SER A 435 -0.09 -20.72 -38.93
C SER A 435 0.01 -21.02 -37.40
N GLY A 436 -0.71 -20.28 -36.57
CA GLY A 436 -0.62 -20.41 -35.14
C GLY A 436 0.66 -19.87 -34.49
N LYS A 437 1.55 -19.25 -35.25
CA LYS A 437 2.90 -18.84 -34.79
C LYS A 437 3.04 -17.36 -34.48
N GLU A 438 2.06 -16.54 -34.87
CA GLU A 438 2.10 -15.09 -34.69
C GLU A 438 0.82 -14.59 -34.03
N TRP A 439 0.94 -13.50 -33.25
CA TRP A 439 -0.18 -12.81 -32.59
C TRP A 439 -0.21 -11.34 -33.01
N PHE A 440 -1.40 -10.85 -33.26
CA PHE A 440 -1.70 -9.48 -33.68
C PHE A 440 -2.65 -8.82 -32.68
N SER A 441 -2.46 -7.54 -32.41
CA SER A 441 -3.45 -6.78 -31.62
C SER A 441 -4.72 -6.55 -32.44
N ARG A 442 -5.86 -6.78 -31.81
CA ARG A 442 -7.16 -6.34 -32.35
C ARG A 442 -7.31 -4.81 -32.29
N ARG A 443 -6.61 -4.17 -31.35
CA ARG A 443 -6.73 -2.72 -31.09
C ARG A 443 -5.68 -1.96 -31.90
N ILE A 444 -6.09 -0.83 -32.50
CA ILE A 444 -5.19 0.05 -33.29
C ILE A 444 -4.25 0.85 -32.36
N ASN A 445 -4.74 1.32 -31.22
CA ASN A 445 -3.98 2.18 -30.31
C ASN A 445 -4.06 1.69 -28.85
N PRO A 446 -3.61 0.46 -28.54
CA PRO A 446 -3.73 -0.11 -27.18
C PRO A 446 -2.91 0.67 -26.14
N HIS A 447 -1.82 1.32 -26.53
CA HIS A 447 -0.96 2.12 -25.66
C HIS A 447 -1.71 3.25 -24.93
N ARG A 448 -2.80 3.78 -25.50
CA ARG A 448 -3.61 4.84 -24.87
C ARG A 448 -4.39 4.36 -23.67
N MET A 449 -4.59 3.06 -23.53
CA MET A 449 -5.33 2.44 -22.43
C MET A 449 -4.42 2.02 -21.28
N VAL A 450 -3.11 2.14 -21.46
CA VAL A 450 -2.13 1.74 -20.43
C VAL A 450 -1.56 3.00 -19.79
N ASP A 451 -1.86 3.20 -18.52
CA ASP A 451 -1.18 4.17 -17.68
C ASP A 451 0.01 3.45 -17.02
N ILE A 452 1.23 3.84 -17.43
CA ILE A 452 2.45 3.21 -16.92
C ILE A 452 2.78 3.57 -15.47
N ARG A 453 2.04 4.48 -14.84
CA ARG A 453 2.21 4.86 -13.43
C ARG A 453 1.22 4.19 -12.50
N SER A 454 0.32 3.36 -13.03
CA SER A 454 -0.78 2.75 -12.29
C SER A 454 -1.09 1.34 -12.81
N ALA A 455 -1.43 0.42 -11.92
CA ALA A 455 -1.94 -0.91 -12.30
C ALA A 455 -3.48 -0.97 -12.35
N GLY A 456 -4.15 0.02 -11.73
CA GLY A 456 -5.61 0.03 -11.59
C GLY A 456 -6.36 0.65 -12.77
N GLU A 457 -7.68 0.56 -12.69
CA GLU A 457 -8.57 1.29 -13.58
C GLU A 457 -8.61 2.77 -13.23
N GLY A 458 -8.49 3.64 -14.23
CA GLY A 458 -8.53 5.09 -14.05
C GLY A 458 -9.94 5.64 -14.04
N PHE A 459 -10.23 6.54 -13.10
CA PHE A 459 -11.46 7.33 -13.02
C PHE A 459 -11.13 8.81 -13.27
N THR A 460 -12.06 9.49 -13.94
CA THR A 460 -11.95 10.92 -14.22
C THR A 460 -12.85 11.70 -13.28
N ILE A 461 -12.33 12.78 -12.67
CA ILE A 461 -13.07 13.59 -11.69
C ILE A 461 -13.52 14.88 -12.36
N PHE A 462 -14.83 15.12 -12.41
CA PHE A 462 -15.46 16.29 -13.01
C PHE A 462 -16.18 17.16 -11.97
N GLU A 463 -16.14 18.45 -12.16
CA GLU A 463 -16.93 19.39 -11.38
C GLU A 463 -18.36 19.45 -11.93
N GLU A 464 -19.34 19.30 -11.03
CA GLU A 464 -20.76 19.38 -11.35
C GLU A 464 -21.13 20.80 -11.83
N GLY A 465 -21.98 20.89 -12.85
CA GLY A 465 -22.40 22.17 -13.45
C GLY A 465 -21.44 22.68 -14.54
N THR A 466 -20.15 22.79 -14.27
CA THR A 466 -19.16 23.28 -15.24
C THR A 466 -18.61 22.19 -16.18
N LYS A 467 -18.72 20.93 -15.80
CA LYS A 467 -18.09 19.78 -16.46
C LYS A 467 -16.57 19.93 -16.61
N ARG A 468 -15.96 20.77 -15.79
CA ARG A 468 -14.50 20.99 -15.79
C ARG A 468 -13.81 19.73 -15.26
N LEU A 469 -12.78 19.29 -15.97
CA LEU A 469 -11.89 18.25 -15.49
C LEU A 469 -11.09 18.77 -14.29
N ILE A 470 -11.26 18.15 -13.12
CA ILE A 470 -10.53 18.48 -11.88
C ILE A 470 -9.32 17.58 -11.72
N GLY A 471 -9.46 16.27 -11.99
CA GLY A 471 -8.38 15.35 -11.78
C GLY A 471 -8.67 13.94 -12.28
N LYS A 472 -7.72 13.05 -11.98
CA LYS A 472 -7.86 11.60 -12.21
C LYS A 472 -7.52 10.87 -10.92
N SER A 473 -8.17 9.74 -10.68
CA SER A 473 -7.88 8.81 -9.59
C SER A 473 -8.00 7.38 -10.10
N ASN A 474 -7.50 6.43 -9.35
CA ASN A 474 -7.56 5.00 -9.70
C ASN A 474 -8.14 4.19 -8.54
N VAL A 475 -8.59 2.98 -8.81
CA VAL A 475 -8.97 2.02 -7.78
C VAL A 475 -7.67 1.52 -7.09
N PRO A 476 -7.62 1.33 -5.75
CA PRO A 476 -8.72 1.46 -4.77
C PRO A 476 -8.95 2.89 -4.23
N ARG A 477 -8.12 3.85 -4.62
CA ARG A 477 -8.17 5.21 -4.06
C ARG A 477 -9.52 5.89 -4.30
N VAL A 478 -10.12 5.69 -5.48
CA VAL A 478 -11.42 6.27 -5.80
C VAL A 478 -12.54 5.75 -4.90
N TYR A 479 -12.46 4.49 -4.43
CA TYR A 479 -13.46 3.95 -3.50
C TYR A 479 -13.29 4.51 -2.08
N ASN A 480 -12.07 4.86 -1.70
CA ASN A 480 -11.76 5.43 -0.39
C ASN A 480 -11.98 6.97 -0.32
N GLU A 481 -11.74 7.69 -1.42
CA GLU A 481 -11.75 9.16 -1.44
C GLU A 481 -12.82 9.75 -2.39
N GLY A 482 -13.39 8.96 -3.29
CA GLY A 482 -14.34 9.37 -4.33
C GLY A 482 -15.73 8.73 -4.21
N HIS A 483 -16.07 8.12 -3.06
CA HIS A 483 -17.43 7.62 -2.80
C HIS A 483 -18.43 8.77 -2.58
N PRO A 484 -19.71 8.61 -2.84
CA PRO A 484 -20.72 9.63 -2.55
C PRO A 484 -20.66 10.07 -1.09
N GLY A 485 -20.67 11.39 -0.85
CA GLY A 485 -20.54 11.98 0.48
C GLY A 485 -19.11 12.17 0.98
N ALA A 486 -18.09 11.72 0.25
CA ALA A 486 -16.68 11.99 0.56
C ALA A 486 -16.32 13.47 0.32
N ILE A 487 -15.36 13.98 1.08
CA ILE A 487 -14.72 15.27 0.83
C ILE A 487 -13.41 15.04 0.09
N TYR A 488 -13.43 15.36 -1.22
CA TYR A 488 -12.25 15.32 -2.08
C TYR A 488 -11.51 16.66 -2.03
N LEU A 489 -10.21 16.64 -1.74
CA LEU A 489 -9.39 17.84 -1.69
C LEU A 489 -8.66 18.06 -3.02
N HIS A 490 -8.94 19.15 -3.70
CA HIS A 490 -8.23 19.58 -4.90
C HIS A 490 -7.61 20.97 -4.71
N LYS A 491 -6.30 21.09 -4.79
CA LYS A 491 -5.55 22.34 -4.55
C LYS A 491 -5.89 23.05 -3.23
N ALA A 492 -6.11 22.26 -2.18
CA ALA A 492 -6.59 22.66 -0.86
C ALA A 492 -8.07 23.08 -0.78
N ASP A 493 -8.79 23.18 -1.89
CA ASP A 493 -10.22 23.44 -1.90
C ASP A 493 -10.98 22.14 -1.64
N PRO A 494 -11.95 22.10 -0.72
CA PRO A 494 -12.79 20.95 -0.48
C PRO A 494 -13.93 20.84 -1.51
N TYR A 495 -14.12 19.64 -1.99
CA TYR A 495 -15.22 19.27 -2.91
C TYR A 495 -15.99 18.10 -2.32
N LEU A 496 -17.31 18.22 -2.25
CA LEU A 496 -18.20 17.11 -1.91
C LEU A 496 -18.40 16.22 -3.13
N VAL A 497 -18.15 14.92 -2.99
CA VAL A 497 -18.46 13.93 -4.02
C VAL A 497 -19.96 13.70 -4.02
N THR A 498 -20.60 13.99 -5.15
CA THR A 498 -22.07 13.84 -5.34
C THR A 498 -22.41 12.50 -5.98
N GLN A 499 -21.58 12.03 -6.92
CA GLN A 499 -21.85 10.78 -7.65
C GLN A 499 -20.56 10.08 -8.06
N LEU A 500 -20.58 8.75 -8.01
CA LEU A 500 -19.59 7.85 -8.58
C LEU A 500 -20.27 6.98 -9.64
N ASP A 501 -19.93 7.20 -10.92
CA ASP A 501 -20.40 6.38 -12.05
C ASP A 501 -19.32 5.37 -12.44
N GLN A 502 -19.53 4.12 -12.05
CA GLN A 502 -18.56 3.04 -12.30
C GLN A 502 -18.55 2.61 -13.78
N GLY A 503 -19.70 2.67 -14.46
CA GLY A 503 -19.80 2.28 -15.86
C GLY A 503 -19.03 3.23 -16.78
N LYS A 504 -19.10 4.53 -16.50
CA LYS A 504 -18.37 5.56 -17.24
C LYS A 504 -16.99 5.85 -16.66
N LYS A 505 -16.68 5.33 -15.46
CA LYS A 505 -15.46 5.62 -14.70
C LYS A 505 -15.31 7.13 -14.42
N GLU A 506 -16.39 7.74 -13.95
CA GLU A 506 -16.47 9.16 -13.65
C GLU A 506 -16.83 9.39 -12.18
N VAL A 507 -16.22 10.42 -11.59
CA VAL A 507 -16.55 10.95 -10.25
C VAL A 507 -17.04 12.38 -10.43
N TRP A 508 -18.20 12.70 -9.90
CA TRP A 508 -18.76 14.04 -9.95
C TRP A 508 -18.64 14.70 -8.58
N VAL A 509 -18.14 15.93 -8.56
CA VAL A 509 -17.85 16.67 -7.32
C VAL A 509 -18.39 18.09 -7.41
N LYS A 510 -18.80 18.65 -6.27
CA LYS A 510 -19.26 20.02 -6.13
C LYS A 510 -18.40 20.74 -5.08
N GLN A 511 -18.00 21.97 -5.36
CA GLN A 511 -17.28 22.78 -4.40
C GLN A 511 -18.10 22.91 -3.10
N ALA A 512 -17.45 22.73 -1.95
CA ALA A 512 -18.07 22.76 -0.63
C ALA A 512 -17.20 23.60 0.32
N ASP A 513 -17.87 24.31 1.23
CA ASP A 513 -17.19 25.01 2.33
C ASP A 513 -17.53 24.24 3.62
N VAL A 514 -16.56 23.43 4.08
CA VAL A 514 -16.74 22.52 5.22
C VAL A 514 -15.53 22.53 6.13
N ASP A 515 -15.77 22.36 7.43
CA ASP A 515 -14.74 22.29 8.48
C ASP A 515 -14.37 20.85 8.90
N TYR A 516 -14.78 19.88 8.08
CA TYR A 516 -14.53 18.44 8.30
C TYR A 516 -13.91 17.77 7.09
N TYR A 517 -13.29 16.63 7.32
CA TYR A 517 -12.85 15.68 6.29
C TYR A 517 -13.54 14.34 6.48
N THR A 518 -13.49 13.49 5.46
CA THR A 518 -14.05 12.14 5.50
C THR A 518 -12.95 11.08 5.53
N ARG A 519 -13.21 9.98 6.24
CA ARG A 519 -12.35 8.80 6.31
C ARG A 519 -13.18 7.56 6.03
N ALA A 520 -12.84 6.82 4.98
CA ALA A 520 -13.51 5.57 4.66
C ALA A 520 -13.25 4.50 5.73
N LEU A 521 -14.27 3.68 5.97
CA LEU A 521 -14.22 2.48 6.78
C LEU A 521 -14.29 1.29 5.80
N SER A 522 -13.25 0.48 5.75
CA SER A 522 -13.18 -0.67 4.85
C SER A 522 -12.96 -1.97 5.60
N GLU A 523 -13.48 -3.03 5.03
CA GLU A 523 -13.22 -4.41 5.44
C GLU A 523 -12.44 -5.12 4.36
N LYS A 524 -11.51 -5.99 4.78
CA LYS A 524 -10.65 -6.76 3.89
C LYS A 524 -10.75 -8.24 4.17
N GLU A 525 -10.56 -9.05 3.14
CA GLU A 525 -10.43 -10.49 3.21
C GLU A 525 -9.36 -10.97 2.26
N THR A 526 -8.70 -12.08 2.62
CA THR A 526 -7.72 -12.75 1.77
C THR A 526 -8.12 -14.19 1.54
N GLU A 527 -7.87 -14.67 0.31
CA GLU A 527 -8.00 -16.06 -0.09
C GLU A 527 -6.66 -16.51 -0.66
N ILE A 528 -6.13 -17.64 -0.17
CA ILE A 528 -4.89 -18.22 -0.69
C ILE A 528 -5.22 -18.97 -1.98
N LEU A 529 -4.68 -18.51 -3.11
CA LEU A 529 -4.85 -19.16 -4.40
C LEU A 529 -3.80 -20.23 -4.66
N SER A 530 -2.55 -19.96 -4.28
CA SER A 530 -1.46 -20.94 -4.37
C SER A 530 -0.30 -20.56 -3.46
N VAL A 531 0.42 -21.59 -3.00
CA VAL A 531 1.67 -21.43 -2.25
C VAL A 531 2.84 -21.68 -3.20
N VAL A 532 3.75 -20.73 -3.30
CA VAL A 532 4.94 -20.80 -4.16
C VAL A 532 6.16 -21.27 -3.37
N ARG A 533 6.33 -20.75 -2.16
CA ARG A 533 7.44 -21.10 -1.25
C ARG A 533 6.94 -21.22 0.18
N THR A 534 7.53 -22.17 0.93
CA THR A 534 7.30 -22.34 2.36
C THR A 534 8.63 -22.43 3.07
N GLN A 535 8.76 -21.76 4.20
CA GLN A 535 9.93 -21.77 5.06
C GLN A 535 9.49 -22.08 6.50
N HIS A 536 10.12 -23.08 7.08
CA HIS A 536 9.94 -23.41 8.49
C HIS A 536 11.05 -22.72 9.30
N LEU A 537 10.67 -21.73 10.06
CA LEU A 537 11.53 -21.05 11.02
C LEU A 537 11.37 -21.73 12.40
N ALA A 538 12.27 -21.45 13.34
CA ALA A 538 12.34 -22.21 14.61
C ALA A 538 11.00 -22.32 15.36
N GLN A 539 10.18 -21.27 15.32
CA GLN A 539 8.92 -21.18 16.07
C GLN A 539 7.67 -21.01 15.22
N PHE A 540 7.79 -20.78 13.91
CA PHE A 540 6.65 -20.55 13.04
C PHE A 540 6.92 -20.97 11.58
N THR A 541 5.87 -21.04 10.80
CA THR A 541 5.97 -21.27 9.35
C THR A 541 5.62 -19.98 8.60
N SER A 542 6.46 -19.62 7.65
CA SER A 542 6.14 -18.56 6.71
C SER A 542 5.93 -19.13 5.30
N CYS A 543 4.98 -18.55 4.58
CA CYS A 543 4.68 -18.90 3.20
C CYS A 543 4.72 -17.66 2.32
N TYR A 544 4.98 -17.87 1.03
CA TYR A 544 4.88 -16.87 -0.02
C TYR A 544 4.07 -17.44 -1.17
N GLY A 545 3.16 -16.67 -1.74
CA GLY A 545 2.34 -17.17 -2.84
C GLY A 545 1.32 -16.14 -3.35
N ARG A 546 0.37 -16.64 -4.17
CA ARG A 546 -0.70 -15.84 -4.76
C ARG A 546 -1.87 -15.75 -3.80
N LEU A 547 -2.37 -14.52 -3.65
CA LEU A 547 -3.52 -14.18 -2.83
C LEU A 547 -4.58 -13.48 -3.68
N LYS A 548 -5.83 -13.72 -3.37
CA LYS A 548 -6.95 -12.89 -3.81
C LYS A 548 -7.37 -12.01 -2.64
N VAL A 549 -7.32 -10.72 -2.84
CA VAL A 549 -7.69 -9.71 -1.84
C VAL A 549 -9.04 -9.13 -2.23
N THR A 550 -9.96 -9.10 -1.28
CA THR A 550 -11.26 -8.45 -1.42
C THR A 550 -11.35 -7.31 -0.42
N GLU A 551 -11.47 -6.08 -0.89
CA GLU A 551 -11.66 -4.88 -0.07
C GLU A 551 -13.03 -4.26 -0.37
N ARG A 552 -13.79 -3.92 0.68
CA ARG A 552 -15.09 -3.26 0.56
C ARG A 552 -15.20 -2.09 1.50
N VAL A 553 -15.51 -0.92 0.96
CA VAL A 553 -15.86 0.26 1.78
C VAL A 553 -17.29 0.07 2.28
N ARG A 554 -17.46 0.03 3.62
CA ARG A 554 -18.73 -0.20 4.32
C ARG A 554 -19.36 1.08 4.83
N GLY A 555 -18.57 2.15 4.89
CA GLY A 555 -19.04 3.42 5.42
C GLY A 555 -17.92 4.44 5.46
N PHE A 556 -18.20 5.59 6.05
CA PHE A 556 -17.19 6.60 6.30
C PHE A 556 -17.51 7.40 7.57
N GLU A 557 -16.44 7.91 8.17
CA GLU A 557 -16.50 8.85 9.29
C GLU A 557 -16.36 10.27 8.78
N LYS A 558 -17.14 11.21 9.34
CA LYS A 558 -16.86 12.65 9.24
C LYS A 558 -16.09 13.08 10.48
N ARG A 559 -14.96 13.73 10.28
CA ARG A 559 -14.09 14.19 11.37
C ARG A 559 -13.75 15.65 11.20
N ARG A 560 -13.76 16.39 12.30
CA ARG A 560 -13.37 17.81 12.31
C ARG A 560 -11.92 17.97 11.88
N ILE A 561 -11.62 19.02 11.10
CA ILE A 561 -10.25 19.28 10.62
C ILE A 561 -9.33 19.61 11.80
N PHE A 562 -9.82 20.42 12.74
CA PHE A 562 -9.11 20.75 13.99
C PHE A 562 -9.68 19.91 15.13
N GLY A 563 -8.78 19.26 15.89
CA GLY A 563 -9.18 18.36 17.01
C GLY A 563 -9.44 16.93 16.62
N GLN A 564 -9.71 16.62 15.34
CA GLN A 564 -9.99 15.29 14.80
C GLN A 564 -11.19 14.58 15.47
N ASP A 565 -12.10 15.33 16.07
CA ASP A 565 -13.29 14.80 16.71
C ASP A 565 -14.18 14.09 15.69
N LEU A 566 -14.71 12.94 16.07
CA LEU A 566 -15.69 12.21 15.29
C LEU A 566 -17.04 12.95 15.32
N LEU A 567 -17.50 13.42 14.17
CA LEU A 567 -18.78 14.12 14.02
C LEU A 567 -19.94 13.15 13.78
N SER A 568 -19.74 12.22 12.82
CA SER A 568 -20.75 11.22 12.48
C SER A 568 -20.12 10.04 11.74
N VAL A 569 -20.84 8.91 11.72
CA VAL A 569 -20.48 7.71 10.92
C VAL A 569 -21.64 7.44 9.97
N HIS A 570 -21.34 7.19 8.72
CA HIS A 570 -22.31 6.91 7.65
C HIS A 570 -22.03 5.54 7.08
N GLU A 571 -23.06 4.74 6.85
CA GLU A 571 -22.96 3.48 6.13
C GLU A 571 -22.94 3.73 4.62
N LEU A 572 -22.25 2.89 3.89
CA LEU A 572 -22.16 2.89 2.45
C LEU A 572 -22.27 1.46 1.91
N GLU A 573 -22.99 1.29 0.83
CA GLU A 573 -22.94 0.09 0.03
C GLU A 573 -22.10 0.34 -1.22
N MET A 574 -20.81 0.02 -1.11
CA MET A 574 -19.87 0.08 -2.24
C MET A 574 -19.57 -1.33 -2.75
N PRO A 575 -19.35 -1.50 -4.07
CA PRO A 575 -18.92 -2.77 -4.60
C PRO A 575 -17.56 -3.16 -4.03
N ALA A 576 -17.32 -4.46 -3.98
CA ALA A 576 -16.03 -4.96 -3.56
C ALA A 576 -14.98 -4.68 -4.63
N HIS A 577 -13.81 -4.21 -4.19
CA HIS A 577 -12.61 -4.22 -5.02
C HIS A 577 -11.90 -5.56 -4.82
N VAL A 578 -11.86 -6.36 -5.87
CA VAL A 578 -11.23 -7.70 -5.86
C VAL A 578 -10.04 -7.69 -6.79
N PHE A 579 -8.90 -8.13 -6.29
CA PHE A 579 -7.70 -8.28 -7.11
C PHE A 579 -6.83 -9.42 -6.63
N GLU A 580 -6.11 -10.04 -7.54
CA GLU A 580 -5.08 -11.03 -7.23
C GLU A 580 -3.73 -10.33 -7.09
N THR A 581 -2.94 -10.76 -6.12
CA THR A 581 -1.63 -10.20 -5.83
C THR A 581 -0.70 -11.26 -5.24
N MET A 582 0.57 -10.87 -5.02
CA MET A 582 1.53 -11.69 -4.30
C MET A 582 1.57 -11.28 -2.83
N GLY A 583 1.69 -12.26 -1.95
CA GLY A 583 1.79 -12.01 -0.51
C GLY A 583 2.66 -13.02 0.21
N LEU A 584 3.14 -12.59 1.35
CA LEU A 584 3.75 -13.47 2.36
C LEU A 584 2.79 -13.58 3.56
N TRP A 585 2.81 -14.72 4.23
CA TRP A 585 2.05 -14.86 5.48
C TRP A 585 2.78 -15.72 6.50
N ILE A 586 2.53 -15.36 7.76
CA ILE A 586 3.07 -16.02 8.94
C ILE A 586 1.95 -16.86 9.54
N ILE A 587 2.16 -18.16 9.65
CA ILE A 587 1.27 -19.07 10.36
C ILE A 587 1.79 -19.18 11.79
N LEU A 588 0.99 -18.71 12.74
CA LEU A 588 1.39 -18.74 14.14
C LEU A 588 1.23 -20.16 14.70
N PRO A 589 2.13 -20.59 15.59
CA PRO A 589 2.08 -21.93 16.18
C PRO A 589 0.88 -22.12 17.10
N GLU A 590 0.44 -23.37 17.23
CA GLU A 590 -0.58 -23.73 18.19
C GLU A 590 -0.12 -23.42 19.62
N GLY A 591 -1.02 -22.91 20.45
CA GLY A 591 -0.74 -22.54 21.85
C GLY A 591 -0.37 -21.08 22.07
N VAL A 592 0.14 -20.30 21.09
CA VAL A 592 0.43 -18.86 21.29
C VAL A 592 -0.83 -18.10 21.69
N SER A 593 -1.96 -18.37 21.04
CA SER A 593 -3.25 -17.74 21.37
C SER A 593 -3.67 -18.01 22.81
N GLN A 594 -3.48 -19.24 23.28
CA GLN A 594 -3.82 -19.63 24.63
C GLN A 594 -2.89 -18.98 25.65
N ARG A 595 -1.56 -18.96 25.37
CA ARG A 595 -0.58 -18.32 26.25
C ARG A 595 -0.82 -16.82 26.40
N VAL A 596 -1.14 -16.13 25.29
CA VAL A 596 -1.51 -14.71 25.34
C VAL A 596 -2.73 -14.47 26.23
N LYS A 597 -3.72 -15.38 26.19
CA LYS A 597 -4.91 -15.32 27.06
C LYS A 597 -4.57 -15.60 28.52
N GLU A 598 -3.70 -16.57 28.80
CA GLU A 598 -3.21 -16.91 30.15
C GLU A 598 -2.52 -15.69 30.80
N GLU A 599 -1.81 -14.89 30.01
CA GLU A 599 -1.20 -13.61 30.43
C GLU A 599 -2.21 -12.45 30.60
N GLY A 600 -3.51 -12.71 30.39
CA GLY A 600 -4.57 -11.69 30.47
C GLY A 600 -4.53 -10.67 29.32
N LEU A 601 -3.93 -11.02 28.17
CA LEU A 601 -3.73 -10.16 27.02
C LEU A 601 -4.72 -10.46 25.89
N HIS A 602 -4.91 -9.49 24.99
CA HIS A 602 -5.86 -9.60 23.88
C HIS A 602 -5.19 -10.11 22.60
N PHE A 603 -5.34 -11.41 22.29
CA PHE A 603 -4.63 -12.06 21.16
C PHE A 603 -4.86 -11.37 19.81
N MET A 604 -6.14 -11.10 19.42
CA MET A 604 -6.43 -10.42 18.15
C MET A 604 -5.79 -9.02 18.09
N GLY A 605 -5.82 -8.28 19.20
CA GLY A 605 -5.17 -6.99 19.29
C GLY A 605 -3.65 -7.09 19.16
N GLY A 606 -3.07 -8.18 19.66
CA GLY A 606 -1.64 -8.46 19.54
C GLY A 606 -1.20 -8.72 18.10
N ILE A 607 -1.84 -9.66 17.38
CA ILE A 607 -1.51 -9.94 15.98
C ILE A 607 -1.76 -8.75 15.06
N HIS A 608 -2.79 -7.95 15.33
CA HIS A 608 -3.10 -6.72 14.60
C HIS A 608 -2.03 -5.63 14.83
N ALA A 609 -1.53 -5.51 16.04
CA ALA A 609 -0.44 -4.60 16.35
C ALA A 609 0.89 -5.05 15.71
N VAL A 610 1.18 -6.37 15.64
CA VAL A 610 2.33 -6.91 14.91
C VAL A 610 2.23 -6.60 13.42
N GLU A 611 1.07 -6.81 12.81
CA GLU A 611 0.82 -6.47 11.39
C GLU A 611 1.13 -5.00 11.11
N HIS A 612 0.52 -4.09 11.89
CA HIS A 612 0.72 -2.65 11.70
C HIS A 612 2.17 -2.21 11.83
N ALA A 613 2.85 -2.67 12.87
CA ALA A 613 4.24 -2.29 13.13
C ALA A 613 5.19 -2.86 12.07
N SER A 614 4.95 -4.09 11.60
CA SER A 614 5.73 -4.71 10.53
C SER A 614 5.59 -3.96 9.20
N ILE A 615 4.36 -3.57 8.81
CA ILE A 615 4.11 -2.76 7.61
C ILE A 615 4.74 -1.38 7.76
N ALA A 616 4.66 -0.76 8.93
CA ALA A 616 5.24 0.55 9.17
C ALA A 616 6.77 0.56 9.00
N LEU A 617 7.44 -0.54 9.37
CA LEU A 617 8.90 -0.69 9.24
C LEU A 617 9.35 -1.31 7.91
N PHE A 618 8.44 -1.77 7.06
CA PHE A 618 8.80 -2.39 5.79
C PHE A 618 9.68 -1.49 4.90
N PRO A 619 9.48 -0.15 4.83
CA PRO A 619 10.33 0.75 4.07
C PRO A 619 11.78 0.84 4.56
N LEU A 620 12.12 0.29 5.71
CA LEU A 620 13.53 0.15 6.13
C LEU A 620 14.31 -0.80 5.21
N PHE A 621 13.65 -1.75 4.57
CA PHE A 621 14.28 -2.83 3.80
C PHE A 621 14.22 -2.61 2.30
N ALA A 622 13.09 -2.08 1.81
CA ALA A 622 12.85 -1.86 0.40
C ALA A 622 12.45 -0.40 0.13
N LEU A 623 12.87 0.11 -1.02
CA LEU A 623 12.41 1.42 -1.51
C LEU A 623 10.92 1.36 -1.85
N CYS A 624 10.06 1.55 -0.88
CA CYS A 624 8.60 1.56 -1.06
C CYS A 624 7.96 2.62 -0.18
N ASP A 625 6.73 2.98 -0.51
CA ASP A 625 5.83 3.67 0.41
C ASP A 625 5.07 2.63 1.24
N ARG A 626 4.68 2.95 2.47
CA ARG A 626 3.83 2.04 3.26
C ARG A 626 2.48 1.77 2.58
N ASN A 627 2.09 2.57 1.57
CA ASN A 627 0.89 2.34 0.76
C ASN A 627 1.08 1.26 -0.31
N ASP A 628 2.32 0.92 -0.64
CA ASP A 628 2.63 -0.13 -1.61
C ASP A 628 2.43 -1.53 -1.02
N VAL A 629 2.31 -1.63 0.32
CA VAL A 629 2.16 -2.87 1.06
C VAL A 629 0.84 -2.85 1.83
N GLY A 630 0.03 -3.88 1.71
CA GLY A 630 -1.17 -4.13 2.48
C GLY A 630 -0.96 -5.20 3.54
N GLY A 631 -1.87 -5.27 4.52
CA GLY A 631 -1.88 -6.36 5.48
C GLY A 631 -3.27 -6.67 5.99
N ILE A 632 -3.37 -7.85 6.58
CA ILE A 632 -4.54 -8.34 7.30
C ILE A 632 -4.12 -9.48 8.22
N CYS A 633 -4.74 -9.58 9.37
CA CYS A 633 -4.50 -10.67 10.30
C CYS A 633 -5.79 -11.38 10.70
N TYR A 634 -5.67 -12.66 10.98
CA TYR A 634 -6.76 -13.53 11.36
C TYR A 634 -6.42 -14.27 12.65
N PRO A 635 -7.30 -14.27 13.66
CA PRO A 635 -7.16 -15.17 14.81
C PRO A 635 -7.40 -16.63 14.41
N VAL A 636 -8.16 -16.88 13.33
CA VAL A 636 -8.30 -18.17 12.63
C VAL A 636 -8.58 -17.85 11.16
N HIS A 637 -7.62 -18.18 10.27
CA HIS A 637 -7.83 -18.02 8.83
C HIS A 637 -8.66 -19.19 8.28
N PRO A 638 -9.69 -18.95 7.45
CA PRO A 638 -10.63 -20.00 7.00
C PRO A 638 -9.97 -21.21 6.31
N GLN A 639 -8.94 -20.97 5.47
CA GLN A 639 -8.26 -22.04 4.73
C GLN A 639 -7.13 -22.71 5.55
N LEU A 640 -6.51 -21.98 6.50
CA LEU A 640 -5.40 -22.50 7.29
C LEU A 640 -5.86 -23.14 8.60
N GLU A 641 -7.07 -22.83 9.05
CA GLU A 641 -7.63 -23.20 10.38
C GLU A 641 -6.72 -22.80 11.56
N LYS A 642 -5.79 -21.87 11.31
CA LYS A 642 -4.76 -21.38 12.25
C LYS A 642 -4.71 -19.87 12.24
N PRO A 643 -4.17 -19.27 13.32
CA PRO A 643 -3.90 -17.84 13.31
C PRO A 643 -2.86 -17.48 12.26
N ALA A 644 -3.08 -16.38 11.56
CA ALA A 644 -2.14 -15.94 10.52
C ALA A 644 -2.09 -14.41 10.37
N ILE A 645 -0.91 -13.92 9.99
CA ILE A 645 -0.66 -12.52 9.63
C ILE A 645 -0.22 -12.50 8.18
N PHE A 646 -0.93 -11.76 7.34
CA PHE A 646 -0.65 -11.59 5.91
C PHE A 646 -0.07 -10.20 5.66
N ILE A 647 0.96 -10.15 4.81
CA ILE A 647 1.53 -8.92 4.24
C ILE A 647 1.59 -9.14 2.74
N TYR A 648 1.03 -8.24 1.95
CA TYR A 648 0.88 -8.44 0.52
C TYR A 648 1.14 -7.14 -0.27
N ASP A 649 1.52 -7.30 -1.53
CA ASP A 649 1.70 -6.17 -2.44
C ASP A 649 0.36 -5.47 -2.71
N GLY A 650 0.32 -4.16 -2.54
CA GLY A 650 -0.89 -3.34 -2.71
C GLY A 650 -1.35 -3.16 -4.17
N TYR A 651 -0.73 -3.89 -5.10
CA TYR A 651 -0.99 -3.79 -6.54
C TYR A 651 -1.41 -5.12 -7.16
N PRO A 652 -2.36 -5.11 -8.10
CA PRO A 652 -2.72 -6.30 -8.88
C PRO A 652 -1.48 -6.95 -9.53
N GLY A 653 -1.39 -8.27 -9.41
CA GLY A 653 -0.26 -9.06 -9.91
C GLY A 653 0.98 -9.06 -9.02
N GLY A 654 1.07 -8.14 -8.06
CA GLY A 654 2.25 -7.94 -7.22
C GLY A 654 3.31 -7.05 -7.87
N VAL A 655 4.26 -6.55 -7.09
CA VAL A 655 5.39 -5.74 -7.55
C VAL A 655 6.73 -6.24 -7.00
N GLY A 656 6.73 -7.40 -6.33
CA GLY A 656 7.92 -8.06 -5.78
C GLY A 656 8.27 -7.67 -4.34
N LEU A 657 7.50 -6.79 -3.69
CA LEU A 657 7.77 -6.38 -2.31
C LEU A 657 7.53 -7.53 -1.33
N ALA A 658 6.42 -8.26 -1.48
CA ALA A 658 6.13 -9.42 -0.64
C ALA A 658 7.17 -10.53 -0.81
N GLU A 659 7.71 -10.75 -2.02
CA GLU A 659 8.82 -11.67 -2.28
C GLU A 659 10.07 -11.26 -1.53
N TYR A 660 10.42 -9.97 -1.62
CA TYR A 660 11.57 -9.42 -0.92
C TYR A 660 11.39 -9.51 0.61
N GLY A 661 10.22 -9.14 1.11
CA GLY A 661 9.86 -9.24 2.53
C GLY A 661 9.91 -10.67 3.08
N TYR A 662 9.54 -11.67 2.27
CA TYR A 662 9.64 -13.08 2.63
C TYR A 662 11.11 -13.47 2.92
N GLY A 663 12.06 -13.00 2.12
CA GLY A 663 13.49 -13.24 2.33
C GLY A 663 14.07 -12.51 3.55
N MET A 664 13.44 -11.41 4.00
CA MET A 664 13.91 -10.56 5.09
C MET A 664 13.03 -10.67 6.36
N LEU A 665 12.12 -11.64 6.41
CA LEU A 665 11.05 -11.69 7.40
C LEU A 665 11.56 -11.71 8.84
N GLU A 666 12.58 -12.52 9.13
CA GLU A 666 13.12 -12.63 10.51
C GLU A 666 13.71 -11.30 10.99
N GLU A 667 14.44 -10.59 10.12
CA GLU A 667 15.00 -9.28 10.45
C GLU A 667 13.90 -8.23 10.62
N LEU A 668 12.88 -8.26 9.77
CA LEU A 668 11.70 -7.39 9.90
C LEU A 668 11.02 -7.60 11.26
N LEU A 669 10.80 -8.85 11.69
CA LEU A 669 10.19 -9.14 12.99
C LEU A 669 11.08 -8.69 14.17
N LYS A 670 12.41 -8.85 14.09
CA LYS A 670 13.36 -8.33 15.10
C LYS A 670 13.25 -6.81 15.24
N LYS A 671 13.23 -6.08 14.11
CA LYS A 671 13.08 -4.61 14.13
C LYS A 671 11.69 -4.18 14.62
N THR A 672 10.67 -4.94 14.29
CA THR A 672 9.30 -4.73 14.80
C THR A 672 9.24 -4.89 16.31
N LEU A 673 9.92 -5.90 16.87
CA LEU A 673 10.01 -6.09 18.32
C LEU A 673 10.72 -4.90 18.97
N SER A 674 11.87 -4.46 18.44
CA SER A 674 12.60 -3.30 18.96
C SER A 674 11.73 -2.03 18.97
N LEU A 675 11.01 -1.73 17.86
CA LEU A 675 10.11 -0.59 17.79
C LEU A 675 9.06 -0.61 18.91
N ILE A 676 8.45 -1.77 19.15
CA ILE A 676 7.39 -1.94 20.16
C ILE A 676 7.95 -1.86 21.58
N GLN A 677 9.08 -2.50 21.84
CA GLN A 677 9.72 -2.53 23.17
C GLN A 677 10.21 -1.15 23.59
N ASP A 678 10.88 -0.42 22.69
CA ASP A 678 11.53 0.85 23.02
C ASP A 678 10.56 2.04 23.03
N CYS A 679 9.31 1.84 22.60
CA CYS A 679 8.30 2.89 22.71
C CYS A 679 7.79 3.02 24.15
N PRO A 680 7.83 4.21 24.76
CA PRO A 680 7.46 4.40 26.18
C PRO A 680 5.95 4.34 26.46
N CYS A 681 5.10 4.31 25.39
CA CYS A 681 3.64 4.25 25.59
C CYS A 681 3.22 2.89 26.19
N LEU A 682 2.10 2.88 26.94
CA LEU A 682 1.58 1.66 27.58
C LEU A 682 0.72 0.83 26.63
N ASP A 683 -0.26 1.47 25.97
CA ASP A 683 -1.33 0.76 25.24
C ASP A 683 -1.18 0.80 23.71
N GLY A 684 -0.14 1.49 23.21
CA GLY A 684 0.09 1.73 21.80
C GLY A 684 -0.17 3.18 21.40
N CYS A 685 0.55 3.64 20.37
CA CYS A 685 0.47 5.01 19.88
C CYS A 685 0.89 5.08 18.39
N PRO A 686 0.70 6.24 17.72
CA PRO A 686 1.14 6.43 16.34
C PRO A 686 2.64 6.19 16.09
N SER A 687 3.45 6.32 17.16
CA SER A 687 4.90 6.08 17.12
C SER A 687 5.30 4.60 17.19
N CYS A 688 4.34 3.65 17.23
CA CYS A 688 4.64 2.22 17.29
C CYS A 688 3.62 1.33 16.55
N VAL A 689 2.37 1.20 17.06
CA VAL A 689 1.41 0.20 16.56
C VAL A 689 0.16 0.78 15.89
N HIS A 690 -0.10 2.09 16.01
CA HIS A 690 -1.25 2.68 15.31
C HIS A 690 -0.92 2.92 13.84
N SER A 691 -1.82 2.52 12.96
CA SER A 691 -1.74 2.77 11.52
C SER A 691 -2.79 3.77 11.07
N PRO A 692 -2.41 4.81 10.31
CA PRO A 692 -3.39 5.74 9.73
C PRO A 692 -4.28 5.10 8.66
N LYS A 693 -3.87 3.93 8.13
CA LYS A 693 -4.57 3.19 7.08
C LYS A 693 -5.54 2.13 7.61
N CYS A 694 -5.60 1.93 8.92
CA CYS A 694 -6.39 0.86 9.49
C CYS A 694 -7.89 1.07 9.22
N GLY A 695 -8.51 0.15 8.48
CA GLY A 695 -9.94 0.17 8.16
C GLY A 695 -10.84 -0.02 9.37
N SER A 696 -10.35 -0.69 10.43
CA SER A 696 -11.07 -0.89 11.71
C SER A 696 -10.87 0.24 12.73
N GLY A 697 -10.18 1.34 12.34
CA GLY A 697 -9.91 2.46 13.22
C GLY A 697 -8.94 2.14 14.38
N ASN A 698 -7.99 1.23 14.16
CA ASN A 698 -7.02 0.76 15.15
C ASN A 698 -7.66 0.01 16.35
N LYS A 699 -8.70 -0.76 16.10
CA LYS A 699 -9.40 -1.54 17.14
C LYS A 699 -9.69 -2.97 16.67
N PRO A 700 -9.42 -4.01 17.50
CA PRO A 700 -8.65 -3.92 18.74
C PRO A 700 -7.14 -3.81 18.49
N LEU A 701 -6.39 -3.20 19.39
CA LEU A 701 -4.93 -3.25 19.44
C LEU A 701 -4.48 -3.57 20.86
N ASP A 702 -3.43 -4.38 21.00
CA ASP A 702 -2.78 -4.69 22.26
C ASP A 702 -1.26 -4.74 22.06
N LYS A 703 -0.58 -3.69 22.52
CA LYS A 703 0.87 -3.55 22.41
C LYS A 703 1.62 -4.62 23.21
N ARG A 704 1.11 -4.97 24.41
CA ARG A 704 1.75 -5.96 25.29
C ARG A 704 1.63 -7.36 24.68
N ALA A 705 0.47 -7.70 24.12
CA ALA A 705 0.28 -8.95 23.39
C ALA A 705 1.17 -9.01 22.15
N ALA A 706 1.32 -7.92 21.40
CA ALA A 706 2.22 -7.86 20.25
C ALA A 706 3.68 -8.14 20.62
N LYS A 707 4.17 -7.52 21.69
CA LYS A 707 5.50 -7.80 22.25
C LYS A 707 5.65 -9.28 22.60
N PHE A 708 4.70 -9.84 23.35
CA PHE A 708 4.71 -11.25 23.75
C PHE A 708 4.76 -12.19 22.55
N ILE A 709 3.92 -11.94 21.52
CA ILE A 709 3.86 -12.75 20.30
C ILE A 709 5.21 -12.70 19.55
N LEU A 710 5.81 -11.53 19.40
CA LEU A 710 7.09 -11.37 18.71
C LEU A 710 8.24 -12.05 19.46
N GLU A 711 8.31 -11.91 20.80
CA GLU A 711 9.29 -12.61 21.65
C GLU A 711 9.15 -14.14 21.49
N TRP A 712 7.92 -14.63 21.39
CA TRP A 712 7.65 -16.05 21.14
C TRP A 712 8.14 -16.48 19.74
N LEU A 713 7.75 -15.76 18.69
CA LEU A 713 8.13 -16.08 17.31
C LEU A 713 9.65 -16.06 17.10
N LEU A 714 10.37 -15.17 17.80
CA LEU A 714 11.82 -15.05 17.72
C LEU A 714 12.56 -16.00 18.66
N GLY A 715 11.84 -16.78 19.48
CA GLY A 715 12.41 -17.76 20.40
C GLY A 715 13.02 -17.16 21.66
N GLU A 716 12.75 -15.89 21.98
CA GLU A 716 13.22 -15.23 23.21
C GLU A 716 12.40 -15.68 24.44
N LYS A 717 11.13 -16.06 24.22
CA LYS A 717 10.26 -16.74 25.18
C LYS A 717 9.71 -18.00 24.52
N GLY A 718 10.29 -19.14 24.80
CA GLY A 718 9.82 -20.44 24.32
C GLY A 718 9.34 -21.33 25.47
N PRO A 719 8.65 -22.46 25.18
CA PRO A 719 8.38 -23.43 26.21
C PRO A 719 9.68 -23.88 26.86
N GLU A 720 9.73 -23.91 28.20
CA GLU A 720 10.85 -24.51 28.94
C GLU A 720 11.24 -25.81 28.24
N LYS A 721 12.54 -25.97 27.97
CA LYS A 721 13.12 -27.15 27.34
C LYS A 721 12.76 -28.38 28.19
N ARG A 722 11.58 -28.96 27.99
CA ARG A 722 11.33 -30.34 28.35
C ARG A 722 12.13 -31.19 27.37
N GLY A 723 12.96 -32.05 27.92
CA GLY A 723 14.01 -32.83 27.30
C GLY A 723 13.75 -33.26 25.86
N ALA A 724 14.77 -33.16 25.06
CA ALA A 724 14.81 -33.57 23.66
C ALA A 724 14.35 -35.05 23.52
N GLU A 725 13.07 -35.27 23.34
CA GLU A 725 12.59 -36.51 22.72
C GLU A 725 12.84 -36.34 21.20
N LYS A 726 13.67 -37.22 20.70
CA LYS A 726 13.96 -37.34 19.26
C LYS A 726 12.65 -37.61 18.52
N ILE A 727 12.06 -36.55 17.95
CA ILE A 727 11.02 -36.70 16.96
C ILE A 727 11.68 -37.36 15.74
N ARG A 728 11.32 -38.60 15.47
CA ARG A 728 11.67 -39.32 14.25
C ARG A 728 11.25 -38.46 13.07
N LYS A 729 12.22 -38.11 12.23
CA LYS A 729 12.00 -37.55 10.88
C LYS A 729 11.29 -38.67 10.07
N GLU A 730 9.99 -38.61 9.96
CA GLU A 730 9.32 -39.23 8.83
C GLU A 730 9.38 -38.23 7.67
N PRO A 731 9.87 -38.65 6.51
CA PRO A 731 9.91 -37.78 5.34
C PRO A 731 8.48 -37.58 4.85
N PHE A 732 8.01 -36.35 4.90
CA PHE A 732 6.86 -35.96 4.11
C PHE A 732 7.22 -36.11 2.63
N PRO A 733 6.34 -36.69 1.79
CA PRO A 733 6.62 -36.86 0.39
C PRO A 733 6.80 -35.52 -0.29
N SER A 734 7.95 -35.37 -0.93
CA SER A 734 8.23 -34.28 -1.85
C SER A 734 7.36 -34.47 -3.09
N SER A 735 6.23 -33.87 -3.12
CA SER A 735 5.53 -33.46 -4.35
C SER A 735 4.27 -32.71 -3.98
N ALA A 736 4.14 -31.55 -4.60
CA ALA A 736 2.91 -30.83 -4.93
C ALA A 736 1.66 -31.14 -4.10
N ALA A 737 1.13 -30.07 -3.49
CA ALA A 737 -0.26 -29.97 -3.05
C ALA A 737 -0.62 -30.79 -1.82
N VAL A 738 -0.49 -30.17 -0.65
CA VAL A 738 -1.49 -30.38 0.39
C VAL A 738 -2.16 -29.04 0.73
N LEU A 739 -2.74 -28.43 -0.27
CA LEU A 739 -4.04 -27.86 -0.20
C LEU A 739 -4.95 -28.97 -0.75
N LEU A 740 -5.53 -29.74 0.12
CA LEU A 740 -6.70 -30.48 -0.29
C LEU A 740 -7.68 -29.45 -0.83
N PRO A 741 -8.06 -29.52 -2.12
CA PRO A 741 -9.31 -28.90 -2.50
C PRO A 741 -10.30 -29.46 -1.48
N VAL A 742 -11.08 -28.63 -0.87
CA VAL A 742 -12.37 -29.07 -0.32
C VAL A 742 -13.02 -29.70 -1.52
N ASP A 743 -13.15 -31.04 -1.48
CA ASP A 743 -13.67 -31.82 -2.59
C ASP A 743 -14.81 -31.06 -3.22
N SER A 744 -14.68 -30.74 -4.51
CA SER A 744 -15.77 -30.23 -5.35
C SER A 744 -16.87 -31.29 -5.54
N GLU A 745 -16.79 -32.42 -4.87
CA GLU A 745 -17.80 -33.41 -4.63
C GLU A 745 -18.35 -33.31 -3.19
N ILE A 746 -18.71 -32.10 -2.74
CA ILE A 746 -19.90 -32.00 -1.92
C ILE A 746 -21.04 -32.07 -2.91
N SER A 747 -21.50 -33.29 -3.17
CA SER A 747 -22.81 -33.56 -3.74
C SER A 747 -23.77 -32.47 -3.26
N ASP A 748 -24.45 -31.83 -4.22
CA ASP A 748 -25.50 -30.84 -3.98
C ASP A 748 -26.29 -31.21 -2.71
N PRO A 749 -26.22 -30.44 -1.62
CA PRO A 749 -26.86 -30.84 -0.38
C PRO A 749 -28.38 -30.79 -0.45
N ARG A 750 -28.97 -30.63 -1.64
CA ARG A 750 -30.40 -30.75 -1.87
C ARG A 750 -30.93 -32.19 -1.74
N GLY A 751 -30.05 -33.20 -1.67
CA GLY A 751 -30.44 -34.61 -1.54
C GLY A 751 -30.50 -35.16 -0.11
N ASP A 752 -29.83 -34.55 0.87
CA ASP A 752 -29.67 -35.17 2.20
C ASP A 752 -29.96 -34.26 3.41
N MET A 753 -30.66 -33.13 3.20
CA MET A 753 -31.09 -32.23 4.29
C MET A 753 -32.47 -32.59 4.86
N ALA A 754 -32.93 -33.82 4.63
CA ALA A 754 -34.01 -34.39 5.42
C ALA A 754 -33.38 -35.05 6.66
N ALA A 755 -33.41 -34.28 7.78
CA ALA A 755 -33.11 -34.80 9.12
C ALA A 755 -31.64 -35.20 9.37
N THR A 756 -30.73 -34.20 9.57
CA THR A 756 -29.73 -34.40 10.64
C THR A 756 -30.51 -34.57 11.94
N ARG A 757 -30.75 -35.82 12.30
CA ARG A 757 -31.30 -36.20 13.61
C ARG A 757 -30.40 -35.54 14.65
N ARG A 758 -30.89 -34.47 15.28
CA ARG A 758 -30.25 -33.88 16.48
C ARG A 758 -29.97 -35.05 17.41
N PRO A 759 -28.75 -35.31 17.88
CA PRO A 759 -28.47 -36.49 18.70
C PRO A 759 -29.43 -36.49 19.88
N ALA A 760 -30.16 -37.56 20.07
CA ALA A 760 -31.19 -37.66 21.12
C ALA A 760 -30.60 -37.32 22.50
N TRP A 761 -29.33 -37.68 22.73
CA TRP A 761 -28.57 -37.39 23.95
C TRP A 761 -28.43 -35.91 24.26
N LEU A 762 -28.26 -35.05 23.25
CA LEU A 762 -28.06 -33.61 23.46
C LEU A 762 -29.35 -32.90 23.90
N LYS A 763 -30.49 -33.33 23.40
CA LYS A 763 -31.80 -32.87 23.90
C LYS A 763 -32.02 -33.26 25.34
N GLU A 764 -31.65 -34.49 25.68
CA GLU A 764 -31.76 -35.02 27.03
C GLU A 764 -30.80 -34.33 28.00
N GLU A 765 -29.57 -34.03 27.59
CA GLU A 765 -28.58 -33.38 28.42
C GLU A 765 -28.95 -31.90 28.67
N ILE A 766 -29.40 -31.17 27.68
CA ILE A 766 -29.84 -29.76 27.85
C ILE A 766 -31.09 -29.64 28.70
N SER A 767 -32.00 -30.65 28.64
CA SER A 767 -33.22 -30.67 29.49
C SER A 767 -32.95 -30.98 30.96
N ARG A 768 -31.73 -31.36 31.33
CA ARG A 768 -31.30 -31.54 32.73
C ARG A 768 -30.85 -30.27 33.41
N HIS A 769 -30.55 -29.21 32.60
CA HIS A 769 -30.08 -27.94 33.06
C HIS A 769 -31.04 -26.82 32.67
N ARG A 770 -31.19 -25.85 33.55
CA ARG A 770 -32.00 -24.66 33.22
C ARG A 770 -31.22 -23.70 32.36
N VAL A 771 -31.21 -23.95 31.03
CA VAL A 771 -30.64 -23.06 30.03
C VAL A 771 -31.75 -22.19 29.46
N LEU A 772 -31.58 -20.86 29.57
CA LEU A 772 -32.53 -19.89 29.03
C LEU A 772 -31.96 -19.25 27.77
N PHE A 773 -32.73 -19.31 26.69
CA PHE A 773 -32.37 -18.59 25.45
C PHE A 773 -33.20 -17.32 25.38
N LEU A 774 -32.54 -16.16 25.30
CA LEU A 774 -33.14 -14.83 25.37
C LEU A 774 -32.86 -14.02 24.11
N ASP A 775 -33.89 -13.29 23.69
CA ASP A 775 -33.79 -12.18 22.74
C ASP A 775 -34.82 -11.10 23.12
N ILE A 776 -34.54 -9.81 22.86
CA ILE A 776 -35.43 -8.70 23.17
C ILE A 776 -35.55 -7.74 22.00
N GLU A 777 -36.76 -7.13 21.91
CA GLU A 777 -37.07 -6.06 20.97
C GLU A 777 -37.35 -4.74 21.72
N THR A 778 -37.01 -3.61 21.06
CA THR A 778 -37.10 -2.29 21.70
C THR A 778 -38.21 -1.41 21.15
N GLN A 779 -38.69 -0.43 21.96
CA GLN A 779 -39.69 0.53 21.53
C GLN A 779 -39.14 1.70 20.72
N ARG A 780 -37.84 2.01 20.90
CA ARG A 780 -37.15 3.16 20.30
C ARG A 780 -35.88 2.74 19.60
N SER A 781 -35.56 3.42 18.51
CA SER A 781 -34.31 3.24 17.78
C SER A 781 -33.11 3.91 18.49
N ALA A 782 -31.91 3.57 18.05
CA ALA A 782 -30.71 4.25 18.51
C ALA A 782 -30.74 5.75 18.21
N GLU A 783 -31.30 6.16 17.07
CA GLU A 783 -31.43 7.58 16.70
C GLU A 783 -32.35 8.32 17.63
N GLU A 784 -33.49 7.71 18.00
CA GLU A 784 -34.48 8.34 18.91
C GLU A 784 -33.98 8.53 20.34
N VAL A 785 -32.97 7.78 20.77
CA VAL A 785 -32.34 7.89 22.07
C VAL A 785 -30.99 8.61 22.04
N GLY A 786 -30.59 9.17 20.91
CA GLY A 786 -29.34 9.93 20.78
C GLY A 786 -28.08 9.07 20.63
N GLY A 787 -28.18 7.83 20.16
CA GLY A 787 -27.06 6.96 19.80
C GLY A 787 -26.99 5.65 20.59
N TRP A 788 -26.19 4.72 20.07
CA TRP A 788 -26.01 3.37 20.61
C TRP A 788 -25.48 3.30 22.05
N GLN A 789 -24.85 4.36 22.56
CA GLN A 789 -24.40 4.47 23.95
C GLN A 789 -25.58 4.56 24.93
N ASN A 790 -26.77 4.93 24.47
CA ASN A 790 -27.98 5.16 25.25
C ASN A 790 -28.96 3.98 25.16
N LYS A 791 -28.50 2.73 24.96
CA LYS A 791 -29.35 1.55 24.89
C LYS A 791 -30.33 1.38 26.02
N HIS A 792 -29.98 1.82 27.25
CA HIS A 792 -30.83 1.80 28.44
C HIS A 792 -32.08 2.69 28.34
N LEU A 793 -32.12 3.62 27.36
CA LEU A 793 -33.27 4.50 27.09
C LEU A 793 -34.18 3.97 25.96
N MET A 794 -33.80 2.86 25.28
CA MET A 794 -34.57 2.31 24.16
C MET A 794 -35.90 1.69 24.59
N ARG A 795 -36.09 1.32 25.84
CA ARG A 795 -37.24 0.67 26.43
C ARG A 795 -37.59 -0.68 25.79
N LEU A 796 -38.08 -1.60 26.63
CA LEU A 796 -38.47 -2.93 26.21
C LEU A 796 -39.83 -2.94 25.51
N ALA A 797 -39.88 -3.45 24.25
CA ALA A 797 -41.14 -3.72 23.57
C ALA A 797 -41.63 -5.13 23.94
N VAL A 798 -40.80 -6.13 23.69
CA VAL A 798 -41.06 -7.54 23.94
C VAL A 798 -39.75 -8.22 24.30
N ALA A 799 -39.78 -9.17 25.24
CA ALA A 799 -38.74 -10.16 25.46
C ALA A 799 -39.33 -11.57 25.33
N VAL A 800 -38.60 -12.46 24.70
CA VAL A 800 -38.98 -13.87 24.62
C VAL A 800 -37.86 -14.72 25.20
N ILE A 801 -38.24 -15.68 26.06
CA ILE A 801 -37.33 -16.66 26.60
C ILE A 801 -37.81 -18.06 26.20
N TYR A 802 -36.91 -18.89 25.69
CA TYR A 802 -37.14 -20.35 25.67
C TYR A 802 -36.47 -20.98 26.89
N ASP A 803 -37.24 -21.71 27.71
CA ASP A 803 -36.79 -22.39 28.91
C ASP A 803 -36.57 -23.86 28.60
N SER A 804 -35.33 -24.35 28.62
CA SER A 804 -35.00 -25.75 28.29
C SER A 804 -35.66 -26.80 29.18
N LEU A 805 -35.86 -26.51 30.49
CA LEU A 805 -36.53 -27.39 31.42
C LEU A 805 -38.03 -27.51 31.15
N LYS A 806 -38.66 -26.41 30.74
CA LYS A 806 -40.10 -26.39 30.43
C LYS A 806 -40.39 -26.84 28.99
N GLY A 807 -39.42 -26.69 28.10
CA GLY A 807 -39.60 -26.95 26.67
C GLY A 807 -40.55 -25.94 25.99
N SER A 808 -40.78 -24.77 26.58
CA SER A 808 -41.76 -23.76 26.11
C SER A 808 -41.19 -22.36 26.12
N PHE A 809 -41.89 -21.47 25.38
CA PHE A 809 -41.58 -20.03 25.35
C PHE A 809 -42.40 -19.27 26.40
N ASP A 810 -41.75 -18.33 27.10
CA ASP A 810 -42.36 -17.35 27.94
C ASP A 810 -42.17 -15.94 27.32
N VAL A 811 -43.23 -15.18 27.19
CA VAL A 811 -43.23 -13.85 26.59
C VAL A 811 -43.44 -12.80 27.65
N PHE A 812 -42.62 -11.74 27.65
CA PHE A 812 -42.68 -10.62 28.56
C PHE A 812 -42.81 -9.34 27.77
N LYS A 813 -43.71 -8.46 28.22
CA LYS A 813 -43.80 -7.08 27.75
C LYS A 813 -43.17 -6.15 28.79
N GLU A 814 -43.20 -4.85 28.55
CA GLU A 814 -42.57 -3.85 29.42
C GLU A 814 -43.06 -3.92 30.87
N ASP A 815 -44.35 -4.14 31.07
CA ASP A 815 -44.96 -4.31 32.38
C ASP A 815 -44.47 -5.53 33.17
N GLY A 816 -44.05 -6.59 32.44
CA GLY A 816 -43.47 -7.82 32.98
C GLY A 816 -41.95 -7.84 33.11
N VAL A 817 -41.25 -6.73 32.93
CA VAL A 817 -39.78 -6.67 32.93
C VAL A 817 -39.14 -7.15 34.24
N HIS A 818 -39.81 -6.90 35.39
CA HIS A 818 -39.29 -7.39 36.67
C HIS A 818 -39.37 -8.91 36.81
N ASP A 819 -40.43 -9.52 36.29
CA ASP A 819 -40.58 -11.00 36.24
C ASP A 819 -39.59 -11.62 35.28
N LEU A 820 -39.33 -10.96 34.16
CA LEU A 820 -38.24 -11.33 33.25
C LEU A 820 -36.89 -11.37 33.97
N ILE A 821 -36.52 -10.29 34.67
CA ILE A 821 -35.25 -10.20 35.43
C ILE A 821 -35.21 -11.26 36.55
N ALA A 822 -36.32 -11.48 37.26
CA ALA A 822 -36.42 -12.52 38.25
C ALA A 822 -36.20 -13.93 37.65
N LYS A 823 -36.75 -14.19 36.46
CA LYS A 823 -36.58 -15.44 35.75
C LYS A 823 -35.12 -15.65 35.29
N LEU A 824 -34.47 -14.63 34.78
CA LEU A 824 -33.06 -14.69 34.37
C LEU A 824 -32.13 -15.11 35.53
N LYS A 825 -32.40 -14.67 36.73
CA LYS A 825 -31.65 -15.05 37.96
C LYS A 825 -31.77 -16.51 38.33
N THR A 826 -32.73 -17.25 37.80
CA THR A 826 -32.92 -18.68 38.05
C THR A 826 -32.19 -19.58 37.07
N ALA A 827 -31.54 -19.04 36.06
CA ALA A 827 -30.86 -19.78 35.03
C ALA A 827 -29.51 -20.33 35.51
N GLU A 828 -29.17 -21.55 35.11
CA GLU A 828 -27.82 -22.08 35.22
C GLU A 828 -26.92 -21.52 34.09
N LEU A 829 -27.53 -21.22 32.95
CA LEU A 829 -26.89 -20.63 31.81
C LEU A 829 -27.90 -19.78 31.01
N ILE A 830 -27.50 -18.61 30.56
CA ILE A 830 -28.26 -17.79 29.63
C ILE A 830 -27.50 -17.74 28.30
N VAL A 831 -28.18 -18.05 27.21
CA VAL A 831 -27.61 -18.03 25.86
C VAL A 831 -28.34 -16.97 25.03
N GLY A 832 -27.58 -16.15 24.35
CA GLY A 832 -28.12 -15.11 23.45
C GLY A 832 -27.18 -14.77 22.32
N PHE A 833 -27.62 -13.88 21.45
CA PHE A 833 -26.84 -13.37 20.34
C PHE A 833 -26.65 -11.85 20.49
N ASN A 834 -25.49 -11.39 20.86
CA ASN A 834 -25.18 -10.00 21.26
C ASN A 834 -25.84 -9.56 22.60
N ILE A 835 -26.19 -10.52 23.41
CA ILE A 835 -26.97 -10.32 24.66
C ILE A 835 -26.22 -9.42 25.65
N ALA A 836 -24.91 -9.59 25.79
CA ALA A 836 -24.10 -8.84 26.77
C ALA A 836 -23.99 -7.36 26.41
N ASP A 837 -23.91 -7.03 25.12
CA ASP A 837 -23.76 -5.66 24.65
C ASP A 837 -25.11 -4.97 24.32
N PHE A 838 -26.17 -5.71 24.02
CA PHE A 838 -27.46 -5.12 23.66
C PHE A 838 -28.51 -5.37 24.72
N ASP A 839 -28.99 -6.57 24.88
CA ASP A 839 -30.14 -6.93 25.69
C ASP A 839 -29.99 -6.49 27.18
N TYR A 840 -28.86 -6.80 27.78
CA TYR A 840 -28.57 -6.43 29.15
C TYR A 840 -28.46 -4.90 29.34
N ASN A 841 -27.97 -4.19 28.32
CA ASN A 841 -27.92 -2.73 28.40
C ASN A 841 -29.31 -2.09 28.32
N VAL A 842 -30.26 -2.67 27.56
CA VAL A 842 -31.66 -2.23 27.57
C VAL A 842 -32.28 -2.53 28.91
N LEU A 843 -32.08 -3.71 29.48
CA LEU A 843 -32.62 -4.11 30.79
C LEU A 843 -32.08 -3.27 31.96
N ARG A 844 -30.86 -2.73 31.85
CA ARG A 844 -30.30 -1.76 32.81
C ARG A 844 -31.15 -0.48 32.97
N GLY A 845 -31.96 -0.14 31.97
CA GLY A 845 -32.92 0.96 32.08
C GLY A 845 -34.03 0.75 33.12
N TYR A 846 -34.23 -0.52 33.57
CA TYR A 846 -35.28 -0.88 34.50
C TYR A 846 -34.79 -1.37 35.87
N SER A 847 -33.50 -1.70 35.98
CA SER A 847 -32.94 -2.28 37.19
C SER A 847 -31.46 -1.95 37.37
N SER A 848 -31.07 -1.67 38.61
CA SER A 848 -29.66 -1.53 39.00
C SER A 848 -28.95 -2.88 39.19
N PHE A 849 -29.59 -4.00 38.83
CA PHE A 849 -28.98 -5.32 38.93
C PHE A 849 -27.76 -5.45 38.00
N GLY A 850 -26.70 -6.03 38.53
CA GLY A 850 -25.46 -6.28 37.79
C GLY A 850 -25.59 -7.50 36.89
N PHE A 851 -26.08 -7.34 35.65
CA PHE A 851 -26.26 -8.46 34.71
C PHE A 851 -24.98 -9.23 34.38
N SER A 852 -23.80 -8.66 34.62
CA SER A 852 -22.51 -9.33 34.47
C SER A 852 -22.28 -10.46 35.47
N THR A 853 -23.12 -10.55 36.52
CA THR A 853 -23.08 -11.69 37.47
C THR A 853 -23.83 -12.92 36.97
N LEU A 854 -24.63 -12.79 35.91
CA LEU A 854 -25.35 -13.88 35.30
C LEU A 854 -24.38 -14.70 34.41
N LYS A 855 -24.44 -16.01 34.54
CA LYS A 855 -23.67 -16.91 33.68
C LYS A 855 -24.24 -16.83 32.26
N THR A 856 -23.49 -16.23 31.38
CA THR A 856 -23.97 -15.88 30.02
C THR A 856 -23.05 -16.43 28.93
N PHE A 857 -23.65 -17.02 27.91
CA PHE A 857 -22.99 -17.44 26.70
C PHE A 857 -23.51 -16.61 25.53
N ASP A 858 -22.70 -15.64 25.09
CA ASP A 858 -23.01 -14.77 23.96
C ASP A 858 -22.40 -15.36 22.68
N ILE A 859 -23.24 -15.89 21.79
CA ILE A 859 -22.81 -16.53 20.54
C ILE A 859 -22.04 -15.52 19.66
N LEU A 860 -22.48 -14.28 19.55
CA LEU A 860 -21.80 -13.28 18.74
C LEU A 860 -20.41 -12.96 19.31
N GLN A 861 -20.29 -12.87 20.63
CA GLN A 861 -18.99 -12.63 21.27
C GLN A 861 -18.03 -13.80 21.03
N GLN A 862 -18.51 -15.06 21.11
CA GLN A 862 -17.71 -16.25 20.82
C GLN A 862 -17.23 -16.26 19.37
N ILE A 863 -18.11 -15.93 18.43
CA ILE A 863 -17.78 -15.86 17.00
C ILE A 863 -16.82 -14.72 16.72
N THR A 864 -17.10 -13.53 17.26
CA THR A 864 -16.27 -12.33 17.05
C THR A 864 -14.85 -12.54 17.62
N SER A 865 -14.72 -13.23 18.76
CA SER A 865 -13.41 -13.53 19.35
C SER A 865 -12.56 -14.48 18.46
N LYS A 866 -13.22 -15.33 17.68
CA LYS A 866 -12.55 -16.27 16.77
C LYS A 866 -12.28 -15.67 15.38
N LEU A 867 -13.23 -14.93 14.83
CA LEU A 867 -13.12 -14.37 13.47
C LEU A 867 -12.47 -12.98 13.44
N GLY A 868 -12.52 -12.22 14.54
CA GLY A 868 -12.07 -10.83 14.57
C GLY A 868 -13.09 -9.84 14.00
N TYR A 869 -14.22 -10.29 13.49
CA TYR A 869 -15.33 -9.47 12.98
C TYR A 869 -16.70 -10.08 13.31
N ARG A 870 -17.74 -9.26 13.22
CA ARG A 870 -19.11 -9.67 13.58
C ARG A 870 -19.82 -10.30 12.37
N LEU A 871 -20.53 -11.40 12.60
CA LEU A 871 -21.50 -11.97 11.65
C LEU A 871 -22.91 -11.72 12.18
N SER A 872 -23.86 -11.49 11.27
CA SER A 872 -25.26 -11.32 11.67
C SER A 872 -25.90 -12.66 12.00
N LEU A 873 -26.89 -12.66 12.89
CA LEU A 873 -27.68 -13.84 13.22
C LEU A 873 -28.32 -14.46 11.96
N ASN A 874 -28.84 -13.62 11.06
CA ASN A 874 -29.45 -14.06 9.80
C ASN A 874 -28.46 -14.79 8.90
N HIS A 875 -27.22 -14.28 8.78
CA HIS A 875 -26.18 -14.91 7.99
C HIS A 875 -25.85 -16.31 8.47
N LEU A 876 -25.65 -16.47 9.79
CA LEU A 876 -25.36 -17.77 10.40
C LEU A 876 -26.55 -18.72 10.32
N ALA A 877 -27.77 -18.23 10.55
CA ALA A 877 -29.00 -19.00 10.42
C ALA A 877 -29.18 -19.58 9.02
N HIS A 878 -29.02 -18.74 8.01
CA HIS A 878 -29.13 -19.15 6.61
C HIS A 878 -28.07 -20.18 6.24
N LYS A 879 -26.82 -19.94 6.58
CA LYS A 879 -25.70 -20.80 6.14
C LYS A 879 -25.55 -22.07 6.99
N THR A 880 -25.86 -22.03 8.30
CA THR A 880 -25.72 -23.16 9.20
C THR A 880 -26.99 -24.02 9.25
N LEU A 881 -28.16 -23.38 9.35
CA LEU A 881 -29.43 -24.06 9.61
C LEU A 881 -30.37 -24.07 8.41
N ASN A 882 -30.03 -23.39 7.31
CA ASN A 882 -30.91 -23.11 6.17
C ASN A 882 -32.24 -22.44 6.59
N MET A 883 -32.16 -21.54 7.57
CA MET A 883 -33.30 -20.79 8.12
C MET A 883 -33.10 -19.30 7.82
N GLU A 884 -34.18 -18.61 7.54
CA GLU A 884 -34.18 -17.14 7.34
C GLU A 884 -34.96 -16.45 8.44
N LYS A 885 -34.52 -15.23 8.78
CA LYS A 885 -35.30 -14.32 9.63
C LYS A 885 -36.52 -13.84 8.86
N SER A 886 -37.64 -13.68 9.57
CA SER A 886 -38.89 -13.18 9.02
C SER A 886 -38.86 -11.69 8.67
N ALA A 887 -37.97 -10.90 9.33
CA ALA A 887 -37.83 -9.45 9.17
C ALA A 887 -36.47 -8.95 9.69
N ASN A 888 -36.29 -7.66 9.81
CA ASN A 888 -35.15 -7.02 10.47
C ASN A 888 -35.58 -6.17 11.67
N GLY A 889 -34.64 -5.75 12.53
CA GLY A 889 -34.95 -4.99 13.74
C GLY A 889 -35.67 -3.64 13.52
N LEU A 890 -35.47 -3.00 12.35
CA LEU A 890 -36.20 -1.77 12.00
C LEU A 890 -37.68 -2.06 11.71
N GLN A 891 -37.96 -3.21 11.10
CA GLN A 891 -39.32 -3.64 10.84
C GLN A 891 -40.06 -4.01 12.12
N SER A 892 -39.39 -4.65 13.10
CA SER A 892 -39.93 -4.93 14.41
C SER A 892 -40.33 -3.64 15.16
N LEU A 893 -39.47 -2.64 15.09
CA LEU A 893 -39.73 -1.30 15.67
C LEU A 893 -40.91 -0.60 15.01
N GLN A 894 -41.05 -0.74 13.69
CA GLN A 894 -42.22 -0.21 12.96
C GLN A 894 -43.51 -0.91 13.38
N TRP A 895 -43.51 -2.25 13.47
CA TRP A 895 -44.66 -3.01 13.94
C TRP A 895 -45.08 -2.62 15.38
N PHE A 896 -44.10 -2.37 16.25
CA PHE A 896 -44.39 -1.89 17.58
C PHE A 896 -45.12 -0.54 17.55
N LYS A 897 -44.65 0.43 16.75
CA LYS A 897 -45.25 1.75 16.58
C LYS A 897 -46.67 1.69 15.96
N GLU A 898 -46.91 0.68 15.09
CA GLU A 898 -48.20 0.41 14.49
C GLU A 898 -49.16 -0.38 15.41
N GLY A 899 -48.72 -0.73 16.61
CA GLY A 899 -49.51 -1.53 17.54
C GLY A 899 -49.62 -3.02 17.22
N LYS A 900 -48.85 -3.52 16.27
CA LYS A 900 -48.83 -4.93 15.82
C LYS A 900 -47.99 -5.82 16.74
N ILE A 901 -48.33 -5.86 18.03
CA ILE A 901 -47.50 -6.55 19.03
C ILE A 901 -47.38 -8.04 18.77
N GLY A 902 -48.40 -8.67 18.16
CA GLY A 902 -48.32 -10.09 17.76
C GLY A 902 -47.19 -10.38 16.78
N GLU A 903 -46.97 -9.50 15.80
CA GLU A 903 -45.86 -9.62 14.82
C GLU A 903 -44.49 -9.49 15.49
N VAL A 904 -44.37 -8.53 16.45
CA VAL A 904 -43.14 -8.33 17.22
C VAL A 904 -42.82 -9.58 18.07
N ILE A 905 -43.82 -10.19 18.71
CA ILE A 905 -43.67 -11.43 19.49
C ILE A 905 -43.22 -12.57 18.59
N ALA A 906 -43.86 -12.77 17.43
CA ALA A 906 -43.52 -13.84 16.51
C ALA A 906 -42.09 -13.67 15.95
N TYR A 907 -41.67 -12.44 15.68
CA TYR A 907 -40.33 -12.13 15.22
C TYR A 907 -39.28 -12.43 16.31
N CYS A 908 -39.43 -11.90 17.52
CA CYS A 908 -38.55 -12.13 18.65
C CYS A 908 -38.47 -13.64 19.00
N GLN A 909 -39.59 -14.34 18.98
CA GLN A 909 -39.63 -15.80 19.20
C GLN A 909 -38.80 -16.55 18.14
N LYS A 910 -38.87 -16.11 16.89
CA LYS A 910 -38.10 -16.72 15.79
C LYS A 910 -36.60 -16.52 15.99
N ASP A 911 -36.17 -15.33 16.46
CA ASP A 911 -34.76 -15.06 16.76
C ASP A 911 -34.26 -15.92 17.94
N VAL A 912 -35.07 -16.16 18.97
CA VAL A 912 -34.78 -17.11 20.05
C VAL A 912 -34.64 -18.56 19.53
N GLU A 913 -35.55 -18.98 18.63
CA GLU A 913 -35.46 -20.33 18.00
C GLU A 913 -34.16 -20.48 17.22
N ILE A 914 -33.79 -19.52 16.39
CA ILE A 914 -32.56 -19.51 15.60
C ILE A 914 -31.34 -19.55 16.54
N THR A 915 -31.33 -18.72 17.58
CA THR A 915 -30.22 -18.65 18.55
C THR A 915 -30.04 -19.97 19.28
N ARG A 916 -31.14 -20.61 19.72
CA ARG A 916 -31.16 -21.94 20.34
C ARG A 916 -30.60 -23.01 19.37
N ASP A 917 -31.09 -23.01 18.15
CA ASP A 917 -30.73 -24.05 17.18
C ASP A 917 -29.29 -23.91 16.69
N LEU A 918 -28.73 -22.68 16.58
CA LEU A 918 -27.31 -22.45 16.34
C LEU A 918 -26.44 -22.95 17.50
N PHE A 919 -26.84 -22.71 18.74
CA PHE A 919 -26.10 -23.17 19.89
C PHE A 919 -26.08 -24.72 19.93
N LEU A 920 -27.23 -25.34 19.71
CA LEU A 920 -27.33 -26.81 19.65
C LEU A 920 -26.53 -27.42 18.52
N PHE A 921 -26.53 -26.75 17.35
CA PHE A 921 -25.75 -27.19 16.19
C PHE A 921 -24.26 -27.14 16.51
N GLY A 922 -23.79 -26.05 17.12
CA GLY A 922 -22.38 -25.89 17.49
C GLY A 922 -21.93 -26.92 18.55
N LEU A 923 -22.76 -27.21 19.55
CA LEU A 923 -22.48 -28.24 20.53
C LEU A 923 -22.42 -29.65 19.89
N ALA A 924 -23.31 -29.93 18.93
CA ALA A 924 -23.40 -31.26 18.30
C ALA A 924 -22.28 -31.52 17.29
N ASN A 925 -21.87 -30.51 16.57
CA ASN A 925 -21.00 -30.66 15.40
C ASN A 925 -19.59 -30.09 15.58
N GLY A 926 -19.34 -29.27 16.62
CA GLY A 926 -18.06 -28.62 16.85
C GLY A 926 -17.71 -27.51 15.87
N TYR A 927 -18.66 -27.09 15.02
CA TYR A 927 -18.49 -25.97 14.08
C TYR A 927 -19.82 -25.27 13.77
N LEU A 928 -19.74 -24.04 13.27
CA LEU A 928 -20.82 -23.35 12.58
C LEU A 928 -20.43 -23.13 11.11
N LEU A 929 -21.42 -22.92 10.24
CA LEU A 929 -21.20 -22.61 8.84
C LEU A 929 -21.46 -21.12 8.61
N PHE A 930 -20.59 -20.49 7.83
CA PHE A 930 -20.82 -19.17 7.31
C PHE A 930 -20.30 -19.06 5.88
N GLU A 931 -20.72 -18.04 5.18
CA GLU A 931 -20.23 -17.78 3.83
C GLU A 931 -19.30 -16.57 3.87
N THR A 932 -18.11 -16.75 3.31
CA THR A 932 -17.18 -15.64 3.13
C THR A 932 -17.76 -14.62 2.15
N LYS A 933 -17.24 -13.41 2.14
CA LYS A 933 -17.64 -12.39 1.16
C LYS A 933 -17.33 -12.77 -0.29
N ALA A 934 -16.48 -13.77 -0.49
CA ALA A 934 -16.18 -14.37 -1.79
C ALA A 934 -17.21 -15.42 -2.22
N GLY A 935 -18.28 -15.66 -1.43
CA GLY A 935 -19.33 -16.65 -1.73
C GLY A 935 -18.94 -18.09 -1.34
N GLN A 936 -17.84 -18.30 -0.63
CA GLN A 936 -17.43 -19.63 -0.19
C GLN A 936 -18.06 -19.98 1.15
N ARG A 937 -18.67 -21.15 1.23
CA ARG A 937 -19.21 -21.70 2.48
C ARG A 937 -18.10 -22.40 3.26
N VAL A 938 -17.81 -21.92 4.47
CA VAL A 938 -16.73 -22.41 5.32
C VAL A 938 -17.21 -22.82 6.70
N ARG A 939 -16.48 -23.73 7.35
CA ARG A 939 -16.73 -24.15 8.72
C ARG A 939 -15.94 -23.26 9.67
N LEU A 940 -16.63 -22.68 10.67
CA LEU A 940 -16.02 -22.02 11.80
C LEU A 940 -15.94 -23.02 12.96
N PRO A 941 -14.78 -23.55 13.32
CA PRO A 941 -14.65 -24.47 14.44
C PRO A 941 -15.08 -23.79 15.75
N VAL A 942 -15.94 -24.46 16.53
CA VAL A 942 -16.35 -24.03 17.85
C VAL A 942 -16.13 -25.15 18.85
N GLU A 943 -15.43 -24.84 19.94
CA GLU A 943 -15.10 -25.78 21.01
C GLU A 943 -16.13 -25.67 22.14
N TRP A 944 -17.42 -25.81 21.80
CA TRP A 944 -18.50 -25.69 22.76
C TRP A 944 -18.75 -27.02 23.43
N ASP A 945 -18.71 -27.00 24.77
CA ASP A 945 -18.96 -28.15 25.63
C ASP A 945 -19.88 -27.68 26.77
N LEU A 946 -21.10 -28.17 26.81
CA LEU A 946 -22.11 -27.70 27.74
C LEU A 946 -21.66 -27.85 29.19
N SER A 947 -21.01 -28.96 29.53
CA SER A 947 -20.56 -29.23 30.89
C SER A 947 -19.45 -28.28 31.34
N LYS A 948 -18.55 -27.89 30.41
CA LYS A 948 -17.51 -26.89 30.67
C LYS A 948 -18.11 -25.49 30.74
N ILE A 949 -19.04 -25.17 29.83
CA ILE A 949 -19.71 -23.82 29.82
C ILE A 949 -20.49 -23.61 31.11
N ILE A 950 -21.20 -24.65 31.64
CA ILE A 950 -21.93 -24.54 32.88
C ILE A 950 -20.99 -24.55 34.12
N LYS A 951 -19.82 -25.17 34.07
CA LYS A 951 -18.86 -25.15 35.19
C LYS A 951 -17.99 -23.92 35.25
N ALA A 952 -17.63 -23.32 34.08
CA ALA A 952 -16.87 -22.08 33.96
C ALA A 952 -17.74 -20.89 34.44
#